data_07fdacda70414dfb8e21abe52c5ae112
#
_entry.id   07fdacda70414dfb8e21abe52c5ae112
#
_cell.length_a   1.000
_cell.length_b   1.000
_cell.length_c   1.000
_cell.angle_alpha   90.00
_cell.angle_beta   90.00
_cell.angle_gamma   90.00
#
_symmetry.space_group_name_H-M   'P 1'
#
loop_
_entity.id
_entity.type
_entity.pdbx_description
1 polymer ?
#
loop_
_entity_poly.entity_id
_entity_poly.type
_entity_poly.pdbx_seq_one_letter_code
_entity_poly.pdbx_strand_id
1 'polypeptide(L)'
;METGKHRHHRILLVLLAGILILGVAGGAWAAAPVTVTTAITGDPVPGATVTAKANVVINDGSSLVSIKWTQNGGPAATLSNTGTDTVTVALPDRKVFREALLTALEEAPIADSQYPANIPVTPFEGGLQNRFTVASVSPHALSDSAAVKFDVTVTTTSGTYHFAATVAGNTPWSTATGTRNVPILLPVLLHGKTQAQYNWSLSGPTGSTATLLDPTSQNPEFTPDVAGTYQLTILDLATAKPVTLTVHAGTWKGIITGQDATGRPVADAACMGCHVKNTPHFDLFTPWAKSGHAEIFTQNITTPAGHYSTSCVGCHTVGFNAKPVQNNGIDEASDWKAFLATNLLTVGTATNWTTTLANFPATARMANIQCENCHGPQDSVAHMKKDGSRMSLSSDVCGSCHGEPTRHGRYQQWQLSKHADFPTAVAEGMDPTCSKCHSAQGFVAWQDTGFSTANLNVTWTADEVQPQTCAACHDPHDVGTTSSDKSTNAKVRVTGTTPLLMAGFKATSVGTGAVCMTCHNGRRDLRDDSHFTVADSTRAPHEGPQADVLMGQNLYFTKVGTRGLHSMIQDSCVSCHMESTDPPAALALQNADGSYVGTNHAFAASDTICNKCHTNITKDTVQAPVQAKMDTLKAQMETAIKNLMVTQIRAGNSIDLNGLKTIKNASDISGVEFISSHGRQGVNVTLTGGTKVSDLSLATVKIVRPGGTAVELYSVADPAIAKAGWNYFMVLADKSMGVHNPAFVNSALDISNFAVSSFNASATATPGPGSVNNSAIGGGLGNGAGAVSCKSNYVYWSEMVGHTAGQAGSQWRTDLVARNLESSTASLRFILHQASGDLEATGTVNGNSQKAFEDLTAIMGPSNIGALEVCSDRPLLVATRIFNQADNGTYGQSYDGRVADLGYTVGQTISLIGLRQKTDAYRSNLVVTNGGKTEAQVAINLFDANGKSLTSYNLTVPVGSGVQDLEPFKNRANAPDLDWGFATVTVLKGTNVLSSASLIDMKTNDPTTIPAKQ
;
A
#
# COMPACT_ATOMS: atom_id res chain seq x y z
N MET A 1 -27.08 -15.30 -26.86
CA MET A 1 -27.38 -14.76 -28.18
C MET A 1 -26.92 -13.32 -28.13
N GLU A 2 -25.71 -13.22 -28.57
CA GLU A 2 -25.23 -12.27 -29.59
C GLU A 2 -25.74 -10.83 -29.46
N THR A 3 -24.86 -10.00 -28.86
CA THR A 3 -24.33 -8.75 -29.46
C THR A 3 -23.33 -8.16 -28.47
N GLY A 4 -22.04 -8.31 -28.74
CA GLY A 4 -21.00 -7.81 -27.86
C GLY A 4 -19.59 -8.04 -28.42
N LYS A 5 -19.38 -7.79 -29.66
CA LYS A 5 -18.04 -7.80 -30.29
C LYS A 5 -17.98 -6.70 -31.33
N HIS A 6 -17.58 -5.52 -30.93
CA HIS A 6 -16.98 -4.48 -31.82
C HIS A 6 -16.62 -3.21 -31.03
N ARG A 7 -15.63 -3.31 -30.12
CA ARG A 7 -14.97 -2.10 -29.56
C ARG A 7 -13.47 -2.24 -29.24
N HIS A 8 -12.80 -3.27 -29.74
CA HIS A 8 -11.37 -3.49 -29.40
C HIS A 8 -10.36 -3.22 -30.50
N HIS A 9 -10.60 -2.29 -31.40
CA HIS A 9 -9.63 -2.07 -32.50
C HIS A 9 -9.27 -0.61 -32.82
N ARG A 10 -9.28 0.30 -31.86
CA ARG A 10 -8.84 1.69 -32.13
C ARG A 10 -7.88 2.34 -31.13
N ILE A 11 -7.26 1.62 -30.20
CA ILE A 11 -6.35 2.21 -29.19
C ILE A 11 -4.88 1.72 -29.34
N LEU A 12 -4.49 1.22 -30.49
CA LEU A 12 -3.10 0.66 -30.64
C LEU A 12 -2.20 1.48 -31.58
N LEU A 13 -2.28 2.79 -31.64
CA LEU A 13 -1.45 3.56 -32.60
C LEU A 13 -0.95 4.93 -32.10
N VAL A 14 -0.86 5.21 -30.81
CA VAL A 14 -0.35 6.51 -30.32
C VAL A 14 0.92 6.40 -29.44
N LEU A 15 1.50 5.21 -29.27
CA LEU A 15 2.64 5.01 -28.35
C LEU A 15 3.92 4.50 -29.03
N LEU A 16 4.33 5.11 -30.16
CA LEU A 16 5.63 4.78 -30.79
C LEU A 16 6.34 6.01 -31.36
N ALA A 17 6.44 7.07 -30.59
CA ALA A 17 7.34 8.20 -30.90
C ALA A 17 7.92 8.78 -29.61
N GLY A 18 8.75 8.01 -28.94
CA GLY A 18 9.46 8.46 -27.76
C GLY A 18 10.56 7.51 -27.34
N ILE A 19 11.77 7.74 -27.88
CA ILE A 19 13.07 7.54 -27.22
C ILE A 19 13.66 6.12 -27.25
N LEU A 20 14.62 6.01 -28.13
CA LEU A 20 15.82 5.20 -27.90
C LEU A 20 17.00 6.18 -27.75
N ILE A 21 17.44 6.49 -26.54
CA ILE A 21 18.73 7.14 -26.29
C ILE A 21 19.55 6.21 -25.40
N LEU A 22 20.43 5.46 -26.03
CA LEU A 22 21.59 4.84 -25.41
C LEU A 22 22.80 5.74 -25.67
N GLY A 23 23.45 6.16 -24.61
CA GLY A 23 24.59 7.04 -24.66
C GLY A 23 25.81 6.41 -25.33
N VAL A 24 26.40 7.19 -26.23
CA VAL A 24 27.82 7.10 -26.58
C VAL A 24 28.36 8.52 -26.72
N ALA A 25 29.53 8.73 -26.19
CA ALA A 25 30.23 9.98 -26.12
C ALA A 25 30.42 10.73 -27.44
N GLY A 26 30.24 12.06 -27.40
CA GLY A 26 30.99 13.01 -28.22
C GLY A 26 30.80 12.94 -29.75
N GLY A 27 29.56 13.12 -30.24
CA GLY A 27 29.31 13.44 -31.64
C GLY A 27 28.21 14.49 -31.73
N ALA A 28 28.36 15.50 -32.56
CA ALA A 28 27.33 16.47 -32.87
C ALA A 28 26.06 15.73 -33.30
N TRP A 29 24.95 15.96 -32.55
CA TRP A 29 23.65 15.38 -32.87
C TRP A 29 23.23 15.84 -34.23
N ALA A 30 23.09 14.95 -35.20
CA ALA A 30 22.47 15.27 -36.47
C ALA A 30 21.03 15.74 -36.18
N ALA A 31 20.66 16.90 -36.72
CA ALA A 31 19.27 17.40 -36.60
C ALA A 31 18.31 16.31 -37.14
N ALA A 32 17.13 16.17 -36.51
CA ALA A 32 16.11 15.25 -37.02
C ALA A 32 15.86 15.51 -38.50
N PRO A 33 15.70 14.46 -39.34
CA PRO A 33 15.58 14.65 -40.81
C PRO A 33 14.52 15.67 -41.22
N VAL A 34 13.41 15.70 -40.49
CA VAL A 34 12.34 16.66 -40.64
C VAL A 34 11.91 17.16 -39.25
N THR A 35 11.68 18.44 -39.12
CA THR A 35 11.08 19.03 -37.93
C THR A 35 9.85 19.86 -38.34
N VAL A 36 8.79 19.81 -37.52
CA VAL A 36 7.57 20.57 -37.74
C VAL A 36 7.21 21.33 -36.47
N THR A 37 6.98 22.63 -36.62
CA THR A 37 6.33 23.46 -35.59
C THR A 37 4.99 23.94 -36.11
N THR A 38 3.99 24.02 -35.24
CA THR A 38 2.64 24.45 -35.62
C THR A 38 2.37 25.84 -35.08
N ALA A 39 1.75 26.68 -35.89
CA ALA A 39 1.28 28.00 -35.49
C ALA A 39 -0.23 28.13 -35.75
N ILE A 40 -0.95 28.63 -34.73
CA ILE A 40 -2.39 28.87 -34.81
C ILE A 40 -2.64 30.33 -35.04
N THR A 41 -3.50 30.67 -36.03
CA THR A 41 -3.96 32.02 -36.30
C THR A 41 -5.48 32.10 -36.14
N GLY A 42 -5.95 33.08 -35.47
CA GLY A 42 -7.34 33.23 -35.02
C GLY A 42 -7.48 32.88 -33.53
N ASP A 43 -8.63 33.21 -32.96
CA ASP A 43 -8.94 32.86 -31.56
C ASP A 43 -9.66 31.51 -31.51
N PRO A 44 -9.05 30.46 -30.90
CA PRO A 44 -9.63 29.13 -30.90
C PRO A 44 -10.73 28.99 -29.83
N VAL A 45 -11.82 29.71 -30.01
CA VAL A 45 -13.03 29.58 -29.15
C VAL A 45 -14.07 28.66 -29.82
N PRO A 46 -14.96 28.01 -29.05
CA PRO A 46 -16.03 27.20 -29.60
C PRO A 46 -16.83 27.90 -30.69
N GLY A 47 -17.09 27.18 -31.78
CA GLY A 47 -17.80 27.73 -32.97
C GLY A 47 -16.97 28.64 -33.87
N ALA A 48 -15.73 28.95 -33.47
CA ALA A 48 -14.86 29.77 -34.33
C ALA A 48 -14.18 28.95 -35.42
N THR A 49 -13.74 29.64 -36.46
CA THR A 49 -12.87 29.07 -37.49
C THR A 49 -11.48 29.65 -37.33
N VAL A 50 -10.48 28.77 -37.16
CA VAL A 50 -9.06 29.13 -37.03
C VAL A 50 -8.26 28.49 -38.15
N THR A 51 -7.03 28.94 -38.36
CA THR A 51 -6.08 28.30 -39.26
C THR A 51 -4.89 27.76 -38.46
N ALA A 52 -4.48 26.53 -38.78
CA ALA A 52 -3.28 25.92 -38.22
C ALA A 52 -2.25 25.73 -39.34
N LYS A 53 -1.04 26.27 -39.18
CA LYS A 53 0.05 26.19 -40.14
C LYS A 53 1.16 25.30 -39.61
N ALA A 54 1.59 24.36 -40.46
CA ALA A 54 2.77 23.52 -40.20
C ALA A 54 4.02 24.19 -40.85
N ASN A 55 4.92 24.67 -40.03
CA ASN A 55 6.22 25.15 -40.46
C ASN A 55 7.19 23.97 -40.52
N VAL A 56 7.41 23.46 -41.72
CA VAL A 56 8.22 22.27 -41.98
C VAL A 56 9.67 22.68 -42.29
N VAL A 57 10.63 22.12 -41.60
CA VAL A 57 12.07 22.28 -41.86
C VAL A 57 12.64 20.89 -42.20
N ILE A 58 13.22 20.75 -43.36
CA ILE A 58 13.85 19.51 -43.85
C ILE A 58 15.35 19.65 -43.71
N ASN A 59 15.96 18.80 -42.90
CA ASN A 59 17.37 18.90 -42.51
C ASN A 59 18.27 17.84 -43.20
N ASP A 60 17.68 16.87 -43.91
CA ASP A 60 18.38 15.77 -44.58
C ASP A 60 18.64 16.02 -46.09
N GLY A 61 18.32 17.20 -46.60
CA GLY A 61 18.48 17.57 -47.98
C GLY A 61 17.44 16.98 -48.93
N SER A 62 16.44 16.25 -48.43
CA SER A 62 15.34 15.75 -49.25
C SER A 62 14.36 16.86 -49.62
N SER A 63 13.44 16.57 -50.54
CA SER A 63 12.42 17.54 -50.97
C SER A 63 11.05 17.17 -50.44
N LEU A 64 10.26 18.19 -50.09
CA LEU A 64 8.89 18.00 -49.65
C LEU A 64 8.03 17.45 -50.79
N VAL A 65 7.30 16.38 -50.57
CA VAL A 65 6.35 15.76 -51.50
C VAL A 65 4.91 16.14 -51.14
N SER A 66 4.53 16.00 -49.87
CA SER A 66 3.18 16.34 -49.41
C SER A 66 3.11 16.61 -47.92
N ILE A 67 2.09 17.38 -47.54
CA ILE A 67 1.64 17.54 -46.14
C ILE A 67 0.18 17.10 -46.09
N LYS A 68 -0.20 16.37 -45.03
CA LYS A 68 -1.57 15.96 -44.81
C LYS A 68 -1.94 16.13 -43.35
N TRP A 69 -3.08 16.78 -43.08
CA TRP A 69 -3.66 16.90 -41.73
C TRP A 69 -4.78 15.90 -41.57
N THR A 70 -4.76 15.17 -40.47
CA THR A 70 -5.81 14.21 -40.11
C THR A 70 -6.15 14.43 -38.63
N GLN A 71 -7.40 14.59 -38.29
CA GLN A 71 -7.82 14.64 -36.88
C GLN A 71 -7.69 13.25 -36.29
N ASN A 72 -6.99 13.13 -35.15
CA ASN A 72 -6.76 11.87 -34.45
C ASN A 72 -7.30 11.87 -33.01
N GLY A 73 -7.88 12.98 -32.53
CA GLY A 73 -8.48 13.07 -31.22
C GLY A 73 -9.24 14.36 -30.94
N GLY A 74 -9.90 14.42 -29.81
CA GLY A 74 -10.74 15.52 -29.39
C GLY A 74 -12.10 15.60 -30.09
N PRO A 75 -12.93 16.64 -29.78
CA PRO A 75 -14.22 16.86 -30.38
C PRO A 75 -14.10 17.02 -31.90
N ALA A 76 -15.06 16.46 -32.63
CA ALA A 76 -15.04 16.47 -34.11
C ALA A 76 -15.11 17.92 -34.67
N ALA A 77 -14.07 18.32 -35.38
CA ALA A 77 -14.00 19.59 -36.08
C ALA A 77 -14.16 19.41 -37.60
N THR A 78 -14.61 20.45 -38.27
CA THR A 78 -14.69 20.44 -39.75
C THR A 78 -13.38 21.00 -40.31
N LEU A 79 -12.71 20.20 -41.14
CA LEU A 79 -11.42 20.56 -41.73
C LEU A 79 -11.54 20.87 -43.21
N SER A 80 -10.81 21.89 -43.67
CA SER A 80 -10.60 22.17 -45.08
C SER A 80 -9.13 22.48 -45.36
N ASN A 81 -8.70 22.32 -46.60
CA ASN A 81 -7.29 22.48 -47.04
C ASN A 81 -6.33 21.46 -46.38
N THR A 82 -6.80 20.28 -46.07
CA THR A 82 -6.04 19.23 -45.33
C THR A 82 -4.78 18.73 -46.05
N GLY A 83 -4.58 19.05 -47.32
CA GLY A 83 -3.42 18.67 -48.14
C GLY A 83 -2.37 19.77 -48.32
N THR A 84 -2.42 20.84 -47.55
CA THR A 84 -1.48 21.96 -47.60
C THR A 84 -0.76 22.17 -46.26
N ASP A 85 0.24 23.06 -46.24
CA ASP A 85 0.91 23.47 -45.01
C ASP A 85 -0.03 24.19 -44.03
N THR A 86 -1.18 24.63 -44.48
CA THR A 86 -2.15 25.39 -43.68
C THR A 86 -3.52 24.75 -43.77
N VAL A 87 -4.04 24.24 -42.65
CA VAL A 87 -5.41 23.70 -42.55
C VAL A 87 -6.34 24.74 -41.92
N THR A 88 -7.56 24.83 -42.45
CA THR A 88 -8.64 25.61 -41.80
C THR A 88 -9.45 24.64 -40.93
N VAL A 89 -9.66 25.02 -39.67
CA VAL A 89 -10.32 24.22 -38.63
C VAL A 89 -11.56 25.01 -38.15
N ALA A 90 -12.75 24.55 -38.50
CA ALA A 90 -13.97 25.04 -37.91
C ALA A 90 -14.24 24.24 -36.64
N LEU A 91 -14.08 24.87 -35.48
CA LEU A 91 -14.26 24.26 -34.18
C LEU A 91 -15.74 23.99 -33.90
N PRO A 92 -16.07 22.89 -33.22
CA PRO A 92 -17.43 22.59 -32.81
C PRO A 92 -17.97 23.66 -31.84
N ASP A 93 -19.26 23.64 -31.61
CA ASP A 93 -19.90 24.56 -30.68
C ASP A 93 -19.53 24.24 -29.19
N ARG A 94 -19.92 25.16 -28.31
CA ARG A 94 -19.61 25.08 -26.88
C ARG A 94 -20.19 23.83 -26.21
N LYS A 95 -21.36 23.37 -26.63
CA LYS A 95 -22.00 22.18 -26.12
C LYS A 95 -21.14 20.95 -26.35
N VAL A 96 -20.61 20.79 -27.55
CA VAL A 96 -19.76 19.62 -27.90
C VAL A 96 -18.48 19.63 -27.08
N PHE A 97 -17.85 20.77 -26.87
CA PHE A 97 -16.69 20.88 -25.99
C PHE A 97 -17.01 20.54 -24.52
N ARG A 98 -18.13 21.05 -24.02
CA ARG A 98 -18.61 20.76 -22.67
C ARG A 98 -18.83 19.27 -22.45
N GLU A 99 -19.58 18.61 -23.35
CA GLU A 99 -19.85 17.17 -23.24
C GLU A 99 -18.55 16.32 -23.33
N ALA A 100 -17.63 16.71 -24.23
CA ALA A 100 -16.33 16.04 -24.33
C ALA A 100 -15.52 16.18 -23.05
N LEU A 101 -15.55 17.35 -22.40
CA LEU A 101 -14.88 17.58 -21.14
C LEU A 101 -15.47 16.75 -20.00
N LEU A 102 -16.79 16.77 -19.86
CA LEU A 102 -17.48 16.03 -18.80
C LEU A 102 -17.30 14.52 -18.97
N THR A 103 -17.31 14.03 -20.21
CA THR A 103 -16.97 12.63 -20.52
C THR A 103 -15.54 12.29 -20.08
N ALA A 104 -14.58 13.18 -20.36
CA ALA A 104 -13.19 12.95 -19.92
C ALA A 104 -13.02 13.00 -18.40
N LEU A 105 -13.85 13.75 -17.67
CA LEU A 105 -13.87 13.74 -16.20
C LEU A 105 -14.51 12.49 -15.62
N GLU A 106 -15.38 11.83 -16.38
CA GLU A 106 -16.08 10.59 -15.97
C GLU A 106 -15.30 9.31 -16.32
N GLU A 107 -14.43 9.37 -17.32
CA GLU A 107 -13.63 8.22 -17.78
C GLU A 107 -12.28 8.15 -17.06
N ALA A 108 -11.81 6.93 -16.81
CA ALA A 108 -10.45 6.74 -16.31
C ALA A 108 -9.44 7.18 -17.37
N PRO A 109 -8.52 8.09 -17.06
CA PRO A 109 -7.62 8.67 -18.05
C PRO A 109 -6.54 7.70 -18.55
N ILE A 110 -6.39 6.49 -17.96
CA ILE A 110 -5.29 5.59 -18.25
C ILE A 110 -5.78 4.15 -18.37
N ALA A 111 -5.35 3.47 -19.44
CA ALA A 111 -5.66 2.06 -19.66
C ALA A 111 -4.87 1.13 -18.72
N ASP A 112 -5.47 0.01 -18.33
CA ASP A 112 -4.87 -1.02 -17.45
C ASP A 112 -3.47 -1.48 -17.92
N SER A 113 -3.19 -1.46 -19.23
CA SER A 113 -1.90 -1.83 -19.79
C SER A 113 -0.74 -0.88 -19.44
N GLN A 114 -1.01 0.28 -18.87
CA GLN A 114 0.00 1.25 -18.43
C GLN A 114 0.44 1.04 -16.99
N TYR A 115 -0.21 0.12 -16.28
CA TYR A 115 0.17 -0.24 -14.92
C TYR A 115 1.04 -1.50 -14.88
N PRO A 116 1.91 -1.64 -13.90
CA PRO A 116 2.56 -2.91 -13.62
C PRO A 116 1.55 -4.03 -13.45
N ALA A 117 1.80 -5.18 -14.07
CA ALA A 117 0.86 -6.30 -14.21
C ALA A 117 0.29 -6.88 -12.89
N ASN A 118 0.84 -6.49 -11.76
CA ASN A 118 0.48 -6.97 -10.43
C ASN A 118 -0.28 -5.96 -9.56
N ILE A 119 -0.54 -4.76 -10.10
CA ILE A 119 -1.40 -3.79 -9.43
C ILE A 119 -2.80 -3.97 -9.98
N PRO A 120 -3.77 -4.44 -9.19
CA PRO A 120 -5.16 -4.50 -9.65
C PRO A 120 -5.67 -3.08 -9.81
N VAL A 121 -5.63 -2.59 -11.04
CA VAL A 121 -6.25 -1.33 -11.41
C VAL A 121 -7.66 -1.62 -11.85
N THR A 122 -8.62 -1.24 -11.04
CA THR A 122 -9.98 -1.06 -11.53
C THR A 122 -10.03 0.30 -12.21
N PRO A 123 -10.51 0.40 -13.45
CA PRO A 123 -10.76 1.67 -14.08
C PRO A 123 -11.58 2.55 -13.13
N PHE A 124 -11.17 3.80 -12.95
CA PHE A 124 -11.94 4.77 -12.19
C PHE A 124 -13.23 5.06 -12.99
N GLU A 125 -14.34 4.52 -12.53
CA GLU A 125 -15.64 4.86 -13.10
C GLU A 125 -16.07 6.21 -12.54
N GLY A 126 -15.93 7.23 -13.34
CA GLY A 126 -16.43 8.58 -13.27
C GLY A 126 -16.84 9.14 -11.92
N GLY A 127 -16.03 9.97 -11.30
CA GLY A 127 -16.31 10.62 -10.03
C GLY A 127 -17.56 11.48 -9.98
N LEU A 128 -18.17 11.75 -11.13
CA LEU A 128 -19.39 12.55 -11.22
C LEU A 128 -20.66 11.73 -11.48
N GLN A 129 -20.54 10.47 -11.87
CA GLN A 129 -21.65 9.67 -12.45
C GLN A 129 -22.94 9.59 -11.66
N ASN A 130 -22.98 9.72 -10.40
CA ASN A 130 -24.22 9.60 -9.63
C ASN A 130 -24.54 10.85 -8.80
N ARG A 131 -24.03 12.01 -9.22
CA ARG A 131 -24.10 13.24 -8.44
C ARG A 131 -24.79 14.35 -9.19
N PHE A 132 -25.58 15.13 -8.46
CA PHE A 132 -26.01 16.46 -8.90
C PHE A 132 -25.05 17.48 -8.29
N THR A 133 -24.19 18.09 -9.10
CA THR A 133 -23.14 18.99 -8.62
C THR A 133 -22.81 20.08 -9.61
N VAL A 134 -22.09 21.08 -9.15
CA VAL A 134 -21.33 21.99 -10.00
C VAL A 134 -20.03 21.29 -10.35
N ALA A 135 -19.78 21.06 -11.62
CA ALA A 135 -18.56 20.41 -12.06
C ALA A 135 -17.37 21.33 -11.83
N SER A 136 -16.37 20.82 -11.12
CA SER A 136 -15.09 21.50 -10.98
C SER A 136 -14.20 21.16 -12.15
N VAL A 137 -13.68 22.18 -12.80
CA VAL A 137 -12.80 21.98 -13.94
C VAL A 137 -11.56 22.82 -13.78
N SER A 138 -10.39 22.19 -13.86
CA SER A 138 -9.15 22.91 -13.99
C SER A 138 -9.09 23.61 -15.35
N PRO A 139 -8.72 24.91 -15.41
CA PRO A 139 -8.52 25.59 -16.69
C PRO A 139 -7.49 24.90 -17.59
N HIS A 140 -6.58 24.11 -17.01
CA HIS A 140 -5.56 23.36 -17.75
C HIS A 140 -6.06 21.98 -18.19
N ALA A 141 -6.83 21.27 -17.37
CA ALA A 141 -7.46 20.01 -17.76
C ALA A 141 -8.41 20.19 -18.95
N LEU A 142 -9.04 21.35 -19.06
CA LEU A 142 -9.87 21.75 -20.19
C LEU A 142 -9.11 21.78 -21.50
N SER A 143 -7.87 22.27 -21.51
CA SER A 143 -7.12 22.46 -22.76
C SER A 143 -6.73 21.13 -23.41
N ASP A 144 -6.47 20.09 -22.62
CA ASP A 144 -6.02 18.80 -23.17
C ASP A 144 -7.17 17.85 -23.53
N SER A 145 -8.24 17.80 -22.73
CA SER A 145 -9.38 16.89 -22.96
C SER A 145 -10.37 17.44 -23.99
N ALA A 146 -10.48 18.76 -24.11
CA ALA A 146 -11.34 19.42 -25.09
C ALA A 146 -10.58 19.86 -26.35
N ALA A 147 -9.29 19.68 -26.46
CA ALA A 147 -8.49 20.08 -27.59
C ALA A 147 -8.74 19.19 -28.81
N VAL A 148 -8.81 19.81 -29.98
CA VAL A 148 -8.82 19.08 -31.26
C VAL A 148 -7.38 18.70 -31.62
N LYS A 149 -7.12 17.41 -31.74
CA LYS A 149 -5.77 16.85 -31.95
C LYS A 149 -5.61 16.36 -33.38
N PHE A 150 -4.46 16.62 -33.95
CA PHE A 150 -4.13 16.27 -35.34
C PHE A 150 -2.86 15.46 -35.42
N ASP A 151 -2.82 14.58 -36.41
CA ASP A 151 -1.61 14.04 -37.00
C ASP A 151 -1.26 14.83 -38.26
N VAL A 152 -0.08 15.46 -38.27
CA VAL A 152 0.47 16.16 -39.45
C VAL A 152 1.46 15.22 -40.11
N THR A 153 1.03 14.58 -41.19
CA THR A 153 1.87 13.69 -41.96
C THR A 153 2.66 14.49 -42.98
N VAL A 154 3.97 14.49 -42.88
CA VAL A 154 4.89 15.11 -43.85
C VAL A 154 5.59 14.04 -44.65
N THR A 155 5.43 14.02 -45.97
CA THR A 155 6.14 13.08 -46.84
C THR A 155 7.20 13.85 -47.62
N THR A 156 8.43 13.34 -47.60
CA THR A 156 9.56 13.85 -48.38
C THR A 156 10.02 12.78 -49.35
N THR A 157 11.00 13.09 -50.16
CA THR A 157 11.61 12.11 -51.04
C THR A 157 12.43 11.04 -50.32
N SER A 158 12.74 11.25 -49.02
CA SER A 158 13.45 10.28 -48.15
C SER A 158 12.53 9.46 -47.26
N GLY A 159 11.28 9.90 -47.00
CA GLY A 159 10.38 9.14 -46.10
C GLY A 159 9.12 9.90 -45.69
N THR A 160 8.30 9.27 -44.87
CA THR A 160 7.08 9.84 -44.30
C THR A 160 7.25 9.98 -42.78
N TYR A 161 6.89 11.14 -42.27
CA TYR A 161 7.05 11.54 -40.87
C TYR A 161 5.73 12.00 -40.30
N HIS A 162 5.47 11.72 -39.03
CA HIS A 162 4.24 12.06 -38.31
C HIS A 162 4.53 13.01 -37.16
N PHE A 163 3.76 14.08 -37.05
CA PHE A 163 3.90 15.08 -36.02
C PHE A 163 2.55 15.38 -35.36
N ALA A 164 2.50 15.50 -34.06
CA ALA A 164 1.31 15.89 -33.35
C ALA A 164 1.11 17.40 -33.39
N ALA A 165 -0.11 17.84 -33.60
CA ALA A 165 -0.54 19.24 -33.47
C ALA A 165 -1.85 19.31 -32.68
N THR A 166 -2.05 20.41 -31.95
CA THR A 166 -3.23 20.60 -31.11
C THR A 166 -3.81 22.00 -31.32
N VAL A 167 -5.13 22.09 -31.49
CA VAL A 167 -5.89 23.35 -31.42
C VAL A 167 -6.76 23.28 -30.18
N ALA A 168 -6.35 23.95 -29.10
CA ALA A 168 -7.12 24.04 -27.88
C ALA A 168 -8.32 24.97 -28.08
N GLY A 169 -9.53 24.50 -27.77
CA GLY A 169 -10.69 25.40 -27.66
C GLY A 169 -10.57 26.20 -26.36
N ASN A 170 -10.31 27.49 -26.45
CA ASN A 170 -10.29 28.37 -25.26
C ASN A 170 -11.73 28.55 -24.76
N THR A 171 -12.18 27.64 -23.92
CA THR A 171 -13.49 27.71 -23.24
C THR A 171 -13.26 28.09 -21.79
N PRO A 172 -13.40 29.36 -21.40
CA PRO A 172 -13.37 29.73 -19.99
C PRO A 172 -14.65 29.23 -19.34
N TRP A 173 -14.62 28.10 -18.70
CA TRP A 173 -15.64 27.69 -17.75
C TRP A 173 -15.26 28.17 -16.36
N SER A 174 -16.26 28.20 -15.47
CA SER A 174 -16.03 28.55 -14.09
C SER A 174 -14.85 27.77 -13.51
N THR A 175 -14.00 28.47 -12.82
CA THR A 175 -12.98 27.91 -11.95
C THR A 175 -13.56 27.43 -10.63
N ALA A 176 -14.85 27.19 -10.54
CA ALA A 176 -15.47 26.66 -9.34
C ALA A 176 -14.79 25.36 -8.96
N THR A 177 -14.28 25.33 -7.77
CA THR A 177 -13.43 24.29 -7.19
C THR A 177 -14.25 23.22 -6.48
N GLY A 178 -15.38 22.78 -7.02
CA GLY A 178 -16.34 21.91 -6.36
C GLY A 178 -17.19 22.61 -5.30
N THR A 179 -16.95 23.90 -5.05
CA THR A 179 -17.80 24.74 -4.20
C THR A 179 -18.99 25.29 -4.98
N ARG A 180 -20.03 25.65 -4.27
CA ARG A 180 -21.21 26.32 -4.84
C ARG A 180 -21.15 27.85 -4.68
N ASN A 181 -19.95 28.39 -4.57
CA ASN A 181 -19.62 29.81 -4.57
C ASN A 181 -18.71 30.10 -5.78
N VAL A 182 -19.23 30.76 -6.77
CA VAL A 182 -18.63 30.90 -8.10
C VAL A 182 -18.44 32.37 -8.49
N PRO A 183 -17.51 32.71 -9.37
CA PRO A 183 -17.39 34.05 -9.91
C PRO A 183 -18.56 34.36 -10.85
N ILE A 184 -18.97 35.64 -10.94
CA ILE A 184 -19.87 36.10 -11.99
C ILE A 184 -19.16 36.12 -13.34
N LEU A 185 -19.97 36.14 -14.42
CA LEU A 185 -19.57 36.30 -15.81
C LEU A 185 -18.71 35.16 -16.36
N LEU A 186 -18.57 34.09 -15.62
CA LEU A 186 -18.01 32.85 -16.12
C LEU A 186 -19.08 31.76 -16.14
N PRO A 187 -19.12 30.93 -17.19
CA PRO A 187 -20.06 29.83 -17.25
C PRO A 187 -19.80 28.80 -16.15
N VAL A 188 -20.85 28.32 -15.52
CA VAL A 188 -20.87 27.31 -14.50
C VAL A 188 -21.33 25.99 -15.10
N LEU A 189 -20.51 24.99 -15.09
CA LEU A 189 -20.86 23.64 -15.51
C LEU A 189 -21.70 22.97 -14.43
N LEU A 190 -22.81 22.34 -14.85
CA LEU A 190 -23.67 21.53 -14.01
C LEU A 190 -23.55 20.08 -14.45
N HIS A 191 -23.67 19.19 -13.50
CA HIS A 191 -23.62 17.76 -13.76
C HIS A 191 -24.79 17.05 -13.07
N GLY A 192 -25.54 16.26 -13.83
CA GLY A 192 -26.60 15.39 -13.33
C GLY A 192 -26.19 13.93 -13.32
N LYS A 193 -26.86 13.13 -12.49
CA LYS A 193 -26.71 11.67 -12.47
C LYS A 193 -26.99 11.08 -13.84
N THR A 194 -26.34 9.98 -14.19
CA THR A 194 -26.60 9.27 -15.45
C THR A 194 -28.05 8.79 -15.49
N GLN A 195 -28.87 9.36 -16.39
CA GLN A 195 -30.27 9.00 -16.60
C GLN A 195 -30.70 9.35 -18.04
N ALA A 196 -31.87 8.82 -18.42
CA ALA A 196 -32.39 9.02 -19.76
C ALA A 196 -32.92 10.45 -20.02
N GLN A 197 -33.46 11.14 -19.01
CA GLN A 197 -34.16 12.43 -19.18
C GLN A 197 -33.96 13.33 -17.95
N TYR A 198 -33.84 14.62 -18.22
CA TYR A 198 -33.73 15.70 -17.24
C TYR A 198 -34.67 16.85 -17.51
N ASN A 199 -35.02 17.60 -16.48
CA ASN A 199 -35.66 18.90 -16.58
C ASN A 199 -35.11 19.81 -15.48
N TRP A 200 -34.23 20.75 -15.91
CA TRP A 200 -33.62 21.73 -15.03
C TRP A 200 -34.33 23.08 -15.17
N SER A 201 -34.46 23.79 -14.06
CA SER A 201 -34.91 25.16 -14.04
C SER A 201 -33.98 26.04 -13.21
N LEU A 202 -33.85 27.30 -13.55
CA LEU A 202 -33.00 28.29 -12.91
C LEU A 202 -33.85 29.49 -12.44
N SER A 203 -33.59 29.91 -11.20
CA SER A 203 -34.08 31.19 -10.66
C SER A 203 -32.89 31.99 -10.14
N GLY A 204 -32.67 33.18 -10.68
CA GLY A 204 -31.58 34.08 -10.30
C GLY A 204 -31.98 35.16 -9.30
N PRO A 205 -31.02 35.95 -8.80
CA PRO A 205 -31.27 37.12 -7.97
C PRO A 205 -31.98 38.22 -8.77
N THR A 206 -32.57 39.20 -8.09
CA THR A 206 -33.21 40.35 -8.73
C THR A 206 -32.26 41.05 -9.71
N GLY A 207 -32.72 41.25 -10.94
CA GLY A 207 -31.93 41.86 -12.00
C GLY A 207 -31.19 40.90 -12.88
N SER A 208 -31.11 39.60 -12.51
CA SER A 208 -30.46 38.58 -13.34
C SER A 208 -31.34 38.22 -14.53
N THR A 209 -30.68 38.08 -15.69
CA THR A 209 -31.24 37.58 -16.95
C THR A 209 -30.67 36.19 -17.31
N ALA A 210 -29.85 35.61 -16.44
CA ALA A 210 -29.20 34.32 -16.67
C ALA A 210 -30.20 33.20 -16.99
N THR A 211 -29.89 32.41 -17.99
CA THR A 211 -30.69 31.28 -18.44
C THR A 211 -29.84 30.01 -18.50
N LEU A 212 -30.47 28.86 -18.40
CA LEU A 212 -29.80 27.57 -18.64
C LEU A 212 -29.61 27.35 -20.16
N LEU A 213 -28.41 26.93 -20.52
CA LEU A 213 -28.15 26.33 -21.81
C LEU A 213 -28.39 24.80 -21.67
N ASP A 214 -29.16 24.26 -22.59
CA ASP A 214 -29.53 22.82 -22.62
C ASP A 214 -30.22 22.30 -21.34
N PRO A 215 -31.35 22.88 -20.89
CA PRO A 215 -31.98 22.54 -19.60
C PRO A 215 -32.57 21.13 -19.53
N THR A 216 -32.59 20.37 -20.62
CA THR A 216 -33.02 18.97 -20.67
C THR A 216 -31.86 17.97 -20.78
N SER A 217 -30.63 18.46 -20.82
CA SER A 217 -29.45 17.60 -20.85
C SER A 217 -29.03 17.17 -19.46
N GLN A 218 -28.19 16.11 -19.38
CA GLN A 218 -27.52 15.71 -18.15
C GLN A 218 -26.61 16.83 -17.61
N ASN A 219 -25.98 17.56 -18.49
CA ASN A 219 -24.93 18.51 -18.17
C ASN A 219 -25.26 19.91 -18.74
N PRO A 220 -26.24 20.63 -18.19
CA PRO A 220 -26.50 22.00 -18.59
C PRO A 220 -25.43 22.95 -18.06
N GLU A 221 -25.42 24.16 -18.56
CA GLU A 221 -24.60 25.26 -18.02
C GLU A 221 -25.42 26.53 -17.87
N PHE A 222 -24.97 27.43 -17.02
CA PHE A 222 -25.46 28.81 -16.97
C PHE A 222 -24.33 29.78 -16.67
N THR A 223 -24.49 31.03 -17.01
CA THR A 223 -23.53 32.07 -16.66
C THR A 223 -24.21 33.03 -15.67
N PRO A 224 -23.76 33.09 -14.42
CA PRO A 224 -24.29 34.07 -13.48
C PRO A 224 -23.88 35.49 -13.91
N ASP A 225 -24.86 36.33 -14.17
CA ASP A 225 -24.68 37.72 -14.70
C ASP A 225 -24.71 38.77 -13.59
N VAL A 226 -25.25 38.44 -12.42
CA VAL A 226 -25.38 39.34 -11.28
C VAL A 226 -24.92 38.60 -10.01
N ALA A 227 -24.21 39.31 -9.13
CA ALA A 227 -23.84 38.77 -7.82
C ALA A 227 -25.09 38.48 -6.99
N GLY A 228 -25.16 37.27 -6.40
CA GLY A 228 -26.31 36.86 -5.60
C GLY A 228 -26.50 35.38 -5.54
N THR A 229 -27.71 34.95 -5.23
CA THR A 229 -28.07 33.53 -5.07
C THR A 229 -28.90 33.05 -6.25
N TYR A 230 -28.43 31.98 -6.87
CA TYR A 230 -29.13 31.23 -7.91
C TYR A 230 -29.65 29.93 -7.36
N GLN A 231 -30.89 29.59 -7.64
CA GLN A 231 -31.54 28.34 -7.31
C GLN A 231 -31.76 27.52 -8.58
N LEU A 232 -31.20 26.32 -8.58
CA LEU A 232 -31.40 25.31 -9.61
C LEU A 232 -32.34 24.26 -9.07
N THR A 233 -33.41 23.99 -9.80
CA THR A 233 -34.28 22.86 -9.46
C THR A 233 -34.19 21.84 -10.58
N ILE A 234 -33.89 20.61 -10.19
CA ILE A 234 -33.69 19.49 -11.07
C ILE A 234 -34.82 18.52 -10.80
N LEU A 235 -35.68 18.27 -11.78
CA LEU A 235 -36.65 17.19 -11.69
C LEU A 235 -35.94 15.91 -12.15
N ASP A 236 -35.64 15.04 -11.20
CA ASP A 236 -35.19 13.68 -11.45
C ASP A 236 -36.38 12.86 -11.95
N LEU A 237 -36.43 12.62 -13.26
CA LEU A 237 -37.53 11.92 -13.89
C LEU A 237 -37.55 10.42 -13.56
N ALA A 238 -36.44 9.82 -13.10
CA ALA A 238 -36.39 8.45 -12.64
C ALA A 238 -37.11 8.27 -11.29
N THR A 239 -36.99 9.25 -10.40
CA THR A 239 -37.64 9.23 -9.08
C THR A 239 -38.86 10.12 -8.96
N ALA A 240 -39.12 10.96 -9.95
CA ALA A 240 -40.16 12.01 -9.97
C ALA A 240 -40.04 12.99 -8.77
N LYS A 241 -38.83 13.16 -8.24
CA LYS A 241 -38.57 14.07 -7.10
C LYS A 241 -37.74 15.27 -7.54
N PRO A 242 -38.08 16.49 -7.11
CA PRO A 242 -37.24 17.64 -7.34
C PRO A 242 -36.03 17.63 -6.37
N VAL A 243 -34.85 17.95 -6.90
CA VAL A 243 -33.64 18.23 -6.15
C VAL A 243 -33.29 19.69 -6.36
N THR A 244 -32.99 20.41 -5.28
CA THR A 244 -32.61 21.82 -5.35
C THR A 244 -31.10 21.97 -5.09
N LEU A 245 -30.40 22.67 -5.98
CA LEU A 245 -29.02 23.05 -5.83
C LEU A 245 -28.93 24.58 -5.73
N THR A 246 -28.32 25.07 -4.66
CA THR A 246 -28.11 26.51 -4.46
C THR A 246 -26.68 26.86 -4.87
N VAL A 247 -26.54 27.84 -5.77
CA VAL A 247 -25.25 28.41 -6.21
C VAL A 247 -25.22 29.89 -5.85
N HIS A 248 -24.14 30.34 -5.23
CA HIS A 248 -23.88 31.74 -4.94
C HIS A 248 -22.86 32.29 -5.93
N ALA A 249 -23.07 33.48 -6.44
CA ALA A 249 -22.15 34.13 -7.35
C ALA A 249 -21.66 35.47 -6.78
N GLY A 250 -20.39 35.80 -7.03
CA GLY A 250 -19.79 37.05 -6.56
C GLY A 250 -18.53 37.43 -7.34
N THR A 251 -17.77 38.37 -6.79
CA THR A 251 -16.53 38.90 -7.40
C THR A 251 -15.33 38.60 -6.50
N TRP A 252 -14.17 38.52 -7.12
CA TRP A 252 -12.91 38.32 -6.43
C TRP A 252 -12.51 39.60 -5.66
N LYS A 253 -11.76 39.45 -4.58
CA LYS A 253 -11.40 40.58 -3.73
C LYS A 253 -9.90 40.64 -3.41
N GLY A 254 -9.24 39.49 -3.26
CA GLY A 254 -7.89 39.38 -2.76
C GLY A 254 -7.74 39.89 -1.32
N ILE A 255 -6.72 39.47 -0.63
CA ILE A 255 -6.55 39.83 0.79
C ILE A 255 -5.16 40.42 1.14
N ILE A 256 -4.14 40.30 0.26
CA ILE A 256 -2.77 40.68 0.61
C ILE A 256 -2.62 42.20 0.55
N THR A 257 -2.14 42.78 1.67
CA THR A 257 -1.91 44.23 1.80
C THR A 257 -0.46 44.55 2.13
N GLY A 258 0.41 43.57 2.34
CA GLY A 258 1.82 43.77 2.66
C GLY A 258 2.53 42.48 3.00
N GLN A 259 3.68 42.64 3.64
CA GLN A 259 4.46 41.54 4.20
C GLN A 259 4.96 41.92 5.60
N ASP A 260 5.17 40.87 6.45
CA ASP A 260 5.78 41.05 7.75
C ASP A 260 7.33 41.11 7.66
N ALA A 261 7.99 41.28 8.80
CA ALA A 261 9.46 41.34 8.88
C ALA A 261 10.18 40.05 8.43
N THR A 262 9.44 38.93 8.33
CA THR A 262 9.94 37.63 7.84
C THR A 262 9.65 37.41 6.35
N GLY A 263 9.01 38.37 5.68
CA GLY A 263 8.64 38.29 4.26
C GLY A 263 7.30 37.60 3.98
N ARG A 264 6.56 37.19 5.02
CA ARG A 264 5.27 36.49 4.87
C ARG A 264 4.14 37.49 4.55
N PRO A 265 3.10 37.03 3.82
CA PRO A 265 2.02 37.94 3.48
C PRO A 265 1.24 38.40 4.70
N VAL A 266 0.88 39.68 4.70
CA VAL A 266 -0.06 40.30 5.65
C VAL A 266 -1.36 40.53 4.94
N ALA A 267 -2.47 40.12 5.54
CA ALA A 267 -3.80 40.30 4.99
C ALA A 267 -4.45 41.60 5.45
N ASP A 268 -5.52 41.97 4.73
CA ASP A 268 -6.42 43.04 5.09
C ASP A 268 -6.92 42.93 6.52
N ALA A 269 -6.77 43.98 7.29
CA ALA A 269 -7.16 44.06 8.70
C ALA A 269 -8.64 43.70 8.94
N ALA A 270 -9.52 44.00 8.00
CA ALA A 270 -10.94 43.63 8.07
C ALA A 270 -11.15 42.10 8.04
N CYS A 271 -10.34 41.36 7.27
CA CYS A 271 -10.38 39.90 7.20
C CYS A 271 -9.81 39.30 8.50
N MET A 272 -8.73 39.86 9.01
CA MET A 272 -8.01 39.41 10.19
C MET A 272 -8.84 39.53 11.47
N GLY A 273 -9.83 40.41 11.53
CA GLY A 273 -10.74 40.55 12.67
C GLY A 273 -11.58 39.28 12.95
N CYS A 274 -11.84 38.47 11.91
CA CYS A 274 -12.66 37.27 12.01
C CYS A 274 -11.85 35.96 11.86
N HIS A 275 -10.69 36.01 11.20
CA HIS A 275 -9.93 34.80 10.83
C HIS A 275 -8.59 34.63 11.58
N VAL A 276 -8.32 35.50 12.57
CA VAL A 276 -7.16 35.39 13.46
C VAL A 276 -7.60 35.64 14.90
N LYS A 277 -7.28 34.72 15.78
CA LYS A 277 -7.38 34.84 17.24
C LYS A 277 -8.78 34.87 17.87
N ASN A 278 -9.10 33.87 18.67
CA ASN A 278 -10.19 33.78 19.66
C ASN A 278 -11.63 33.88 19.13
N THR A 279 -11.84 33.72 17.84
CA THR A 279 -13.19 33.52 17.31
C THR A 279 -13.54 32.02 17.29
N PRO A 280 -14.82 31.65 17.25
CA PRO A 280 -15.24 30.24 17.13
C PRO A 280 -14.83 29.59 15.77
N HIS A 281 -14.18 30.33 14.92
CA HIS A 281 -13.64 29.91 13.63
C HIS A 281 -12.13 29.99 13.68
N PHE A 282 -11.48 28.98 14.13
CA PHE A 282 -10.06 28.70 14.12
C PHE A 282 -9.14 29.73 13.40
N ASP A 283 -7.96 29.98 13.91
CA ASP A 283 -6.93 30.72 13.19
C ASP A 283 -6.46 29.91 11.98
N LEU A 284 -7.06 30.15 10.82
CA LEU A 284 -6.68 29.51 9.54
C LEU A 284 -5.69 30.36 8.76
N PHE A 285 -5.56 31.64 9.08
CA PHE A 285 -4.65 32.54 8.39
C PHE A 285 -3.20 32.28 8.75
N THR A 286 -2.87 32.12 10.02
CA THR A 286 -1.49 31.95 10.48
C THR A 286 -0.82 30.70 9.88
N PRO A 287 -1.42 29.50 9.83
CA PRO A 287 -0.85 28.36 9.13
C PRO A 287 -0.78 28.60 7.63
N TRP A 288 -1.81 29.16 6.99
CA TRP A 288 -1.79 29.48 5.56
C TRP A 288 -0.65 30.42 5.20
N ALA A 289 -0.44 31.51 5.94
CA ALA A 289 0.63 32.49 5.67
C ALA A 289 2.05 31.88 5.74
N LYS A 290 2.18 30.68 6.33
CA LYS A 290 3.43 29.91 6.38
C LYS A 290 3.54 28.86 5.28
N SER A 291 2.50 28.67 4.48
CA SER A 291 2.43 27.64 3.45
C SER A 291 3.05 28.12 2.13
N GLY A 292 3.43 27.16 1.28
CA GLY A 292 3.85 27.45 -0.08
C GLY A 292 2.76 28.13 -0.92
N HIS A 293 1.48 27.90 -0.63
CA HIS A 293 0.38 28.59 -1.30
C HIS A 293 0.42 30.09 -1.11
N ALA A 294 0.77 30.54 0.07
CA ALA A 294 0.86 31.96 0.40
C ALA A 294 2.09 32.66 -0.23
N GLU A 295 3.03 31.93 -0.79
CA GLU A 295 4.31 32.46 -1.26
C GLU A 295 4.62 32.19 -2.73
N ILE A 296 3.84 31.33 -3.43
CA ILE A 296 4.23 30.77 -4.73
C ILE A 296 4.47 31.83 -5.81
N PHE A 297 3.61 32.86 -5.92
CA PHE A 297 3.81 33.98 -6.85
C PHE A 297 5.03 34.81 -6.43
N THR A 298 5.10 35.14 -5.14
CA THR A 298 6.18 35.93 -4.56
C THR A 298 7.55 35.27 -4.78
N GLN A 299 7.65 33.98 -4.55
CA GLN A 299 8.88 33.20 -4.79
C GLN A 299 9.33 33.27 -6.24
N ASN A 300 8.39 33.03 -7.16
CA ASN A 300 8.72 32.96 -8.59
C ASN A 300 9.15 34.28 -9.17
N ILE A 301 8.64 35.40 -8.67
CA ILE A 301 9.10 36.74 -9.12
C ILE A 301 10.36 37.23 -8.41
N THR A 302 10.74 36.62 -7.27
CA THR A 302 11.95 37.03 -6.52
C THR A 302 13.16 36.14 -6.79
N THR A 303 12.94 34.92 -7.25
CA THR A 303 14.00 33.94 -7.53
C THR A 303 14.14 33.75 -9.04
N PRO A 304 15.34 33.80 -9.62
CA PRO A 304 15.54 33.60 -11.05
C PRO A 304 15.23 32.14 -11.43
N ALA A 305 13.98 31.84 -11.73
CA ALA A 305 13.56 30.54 -12.17
C ALA A 305 13.56 30.38 -13.72
N GLY A 306 13.71 31.47 -14.46
CA GLY A 306 13.89 31.51 -15.91
C GLY A 306 12.70 31.04 -16.77
N HIS A 307 11.62 30.55 -16.15
CA HIS A 307 10.46 30.00 -16.87
C HIS A 307 9.10 30.59 -16.43
N TYR A 308 9.08 31.44 -15.41
CA TYR A 308 7.83 32.02 -14.91
C TYR A 308 7.25 33.03 -15.91
N SER A 309 5.99 32.93 -16.21
CA SER A 309 5.32 33.72 -17.24
C SER A 309 3.82 33.88 -16.93
N THR A 310 3.11 34.59 -17.78
CA THR A 310 1.65 34.79 -17.68
C THR A 310 0.87 33.46 -17.70
N SER A 311 1.43 32.40 -18.26
CA SER A 311 0.80 31.06 -18.22
C SER A 311 0.76 30.44 -16.80
N CYS A 312 1.62 30.89 -15.90
CA CYS A 312 1.66 30.42 -14.52
C CYS A 312 0.65 31.15 -13.61
N VAL A 313 0.24 32.37 -14.04
CA VAL A 313 -0.56 33.28 -13.21
C VAL A 313 -1.91 32.68 -12.84
N GLY A 314 -2.53 31.92 -13.75
CA GLY A 314 -3.86 31.32 -13.53
C GLY A 314 -3.96 30.44 -12.27
N CYS A 315 -2.88 29.72 -11.94
CA CYS A 315 -2.81 28.89 -10.75
C CYS A 315 -2.17 29.60 -9.55
N HIS A 316 -1.38 30.65 -9.78
CA HIS A 316 -0.56 31.29 -8.73
C HIS A 316 -1.13 32.62 -8.23
N THR A 317 -2.33 32.98 -8.63
CA THR A 317 -3.01 34.23 -8.25
C THR A 317 -4.53 34.03 -8.12
N VAL A 318 -5.22 35.05 -7.67
CA VAL A 318 -6.67 35.03 -7.51
C VAL A 318 -7.38 35.48 -8.77
N GLY A 319 -8.26 34.66 -9.31
CA GLY A 319 -9.28 35.02 -10.28
C GLY A 319 -8.77 35.38 -11.68
N PHE A 320 -7.56 34.99 -12.08
CA PHE A 320 -7.03 35.32 -13.42
C PHE A 320 -7.88 34.69 -14.55
N ASN A 321 -8.23 35.52 -15.50
CA ASN A 321 -8.85 35.13 -16.76
C ASN A 321 -7.99 35.63 -17.92
N ALA A 322 -7.64 34.78 -18.87
CA ALA A 322 -6.87 35.17 -20.03
C ALA A 322 -7.60 36.26 -20.87
N LYS A 323 -8.92 36.32 -20.79
CA LYS A 323 -9.77 37.37 -21.28
C LYS A 323 -10.54 37.96 -20.09
N PRO A 324 -10.29 39.23 -19.71
CA PRO A 324 -10.97 39.88 -18.60
C PRO A 324 -12.51 39.89 -18.78
N VAL A 325 -13.22 39.47 -17.69
CA VAL A 325 -14.69 39.33 -17.72
C VAL A 325 -15.43 40.21 -16.70
N GLN A 326 -14.74 41.15 -16.06
CA GLN A 326 -15.26 42.08 -15.05
C GLN A 326 -15.78 41.38 -13.79
N ASN A 327 -15.03 40.43 -13.29
CA ASN A 327 -15.30 39.73 -12.02
C ASN A 327 -14.26 40.08 -10.93
N ASN A 328 -13.47 41.11 -11.13
CA ASN A 328 -12.43 41.64 -10.25
C ASN A 328 -11.25 40.68 -10.01
N GLY A 329 -10.89 39.82 -10.97
CA GLY A 329 -9.68 38.99 -10.91
C GLY A 329 -8.40 39.81 -11.01
N ILE A 330 -7.22 39.21 -10.86
CA ILE A 330 -5.92 39.89 -10.96
C ILE A 330 -5.75 40.58 -12.33
N ASP A 331 -6.23 39.99 -13.38
CA ASP A 331 -6.23 40.52 -14.77
C ASP A 331 -6.99 41.84 -14.91
N GLU A 332 -7.84 42.16 -13.94
CA GLU A 332 -8.64 43.39 -13.88
C GLU A 332 -8.16 44.36 -12.80
N ALA A 333 -7.10 43.98 -12.03
CA ALA A 333 -6.50 44.89 -11.06
C ALA A 333 -6.03 46.19 -11.78
N SER A 334 -6.33 47.34 -11.18
CA SER A 334 -6.14 48.66 -11.80
C SER A 334 -4.71 48.93 -12.27
N ASP A 335 -3.73 48.28 -11.70
CA ASP A 335 -2.29 48.39 -12.01
C ASP A 335 -1.71 47.16 -12.74
N TRP A 336 -2.52 46.13 -13.03
CA TRP A 336 -2.07 44.89 -13.66
C TRP A 336 -1.41 45.10 -15.03
N LYS A 337 -2.03 45.91 -15.88
CA LYS A 337 -1.46 46.19 -17.19
C LYS A 337 -0.12 46.92 -17.09
N ALA A 338 0.01 47.81 -16.13
CA ALA A 338 1.26 48.53 -15.86
C ALA A 338 2.32 47.58 -15.28
N PHE A 339 1.92 46.65 -14.40
CA PHE A 339 2.78 45.58 -13.88
C PHE A 339 3.32 44.71 -15.03
N LEU A 340 2.47 44.22 -15.93
CA LEU A 340 2.88 43.41 -17.10
C LEU A 340 3.79 44.17 -18.08
N ALA A 341 3.73 45.51 -18.12
CA ALA A 341 4.63 46.30 -18.93
C ALA A 341 6.07 46.37 -18.35
N THR A 342 6.26 45.86 -17.14
CA THR A 342 7.59 45.66 -16.53
C THR A 342 8.11 44.27 -16.80
N ASN A 343 9.37 44.01 -16.39
CA ASN A 343 9.95 42.67 -16.41
C ASN A 343 9.87 41.97 -15.06
N LEU A 344 9.13 42.51 -14.06
CA LEU A 344 9.03 41.99 -12.71
C LEU A 344 8.51 40.55 -12.67
N LEU A 345 7.62 40.16 -13.60
CA LEU A 345 7.06 38.82 -13.69
C LEU A 345 8.10 37.80 -14.20
N THR A 346 8.91 38.17 -15.17
CA THR A 346 9.75 37.23 -15.96
C THR A 346 11.23 37.25 -15.56
N VAL A 347 11.70 38.36 -14.98
CA VAL A 347 13.09 38.48 -14.51
C VAL A 347 13.09 38.51 -12.98
N GLY A 348 13.38 37.38 -12.36
CA GLY A 348 13.41 37.25 -10.90
C GLY A 348 14.54 38.06 -10.26
N THR A 349 14.21 38.95 -9.33
CA THR A 349 15.17 39.64 -8.46
C THR A 349 14.61 39.70 -7.03
N ALA A 350 15.52 39.69 -6.03
CA ALA A 350 15.11 39.70 -4.63
C ALA A 350 14.22 40.91 -4.21
N THR A 351 14.20 41.97 -4.98
CA THR A 351 13.40 43.20 -4.72
C THR A 351 12.08 43.22 -5.47
N ASN A 352 11.79 42.27 -6.36
CA ASN A 352 10.59 42.34 -7.20
C ASN A 352 9.30 42.34 -6.38
N TRP A 353 9.24 41.54 -5.31
CA TRP A 353 8.05 41.51 -4.46
C TRP A 353 7.83 42.83 -3.72
N THR A 354 8.88 43.41 -3.09
CA THR A 354 8.77 44.71 -2.42
C THR A 354 8.44 45.84 -3.41
N THR A 355 8.97 45.76 -4.63
CA THR A 355 8.62 46.69 -5.72
C THR A 355 7.16 46.53 -6.12
N THR A 356 6.66 45.30 -6.21
CA THR A 356 5.25 45.01 -6.54
C THR A 356 4.33 45.58 -5.47
N LEU A 357 4.63 45.34 -4.19
CA LEU A 357 3.84 45.90 -3.07
C LEU A 357 3.78 47.42 -3.07
N ALA A 358 4.91 48.08 -3.40
CA ALA A 358 4.98 49.54 -3.37
C ALA A 358 4.31 50.21 -4.59
N ASN A 359 4.50 49.65 -5.77
CA ASN A 359 4.15 50.31 -7.03
C ASN A 359 2.90 49.71 -7.70
N PHE A 360 2.52 48.46 -7.37
CA PHE A 360 1.41 47.73 -7.94
C PHE A 360 0.55 47.08 -6.85
N PRO A 361 0.01 47.84 -5.89
CA PRO A 361 -0.67 47.30 -4.72
C PRO A 361 -1.98 46.56 -5.07
N ALA A 362 -2.67 46.90 -6.16
CA ALA A 362 -3.86 46.18 -6.59
C ALA A 362 -3.50 44.77 -7.15
N THR A 363 -2.41 44.68 -7.92
CA THR A 363 -1.84 43.42 -8.37
C THR A 363 -1.34 42.57 -7.17
N ALA A 364 -0.58 43.20 -6.25
CA ALA A 364 -0.07 42.53 -5.06
C ALA A 364 -1.18 41.95 -4.19
N ARG A 365 -2.33 42.61 -4.12
CA ARG A 365 -3.51 42.17 -3.36
C ARG A 365 -4.02 40.80 -3.83
N MET A 366 -3.90 40.53 -5.12
CA MET A 366 -4.39 39.29 -5.76
C MET A 366 -3.32 38.22 -5.93
N ALA A 367 -2.08 38.50 -5.49
CA ALA A 367 -0.95 37.58 -5.64
C ALA A 367 -1.07 36.35 -4.75
N ASN A 368 -0.39 35.27 -5.13
CA ASN A 368 -0.37 33.98 -4.43
C ASN A 368 -1.73 33.23 -4.44
N ILE A 369 -1.73 31.99 -3.97
CA ILE A 369 -2.95 31.20 -3.83
C ILE A 369 -3.56 31.55 -2.47
N GLN A 370 -4.74 32.14 -2.51
CA GLN A 370 -5.44 32.67 -1.34
C GLN A 370 -6.71 31.84 -1.04
N CYS A 371 -7.42 32.22 0.03
CA CYS A 371 -8.65 31.56 0.46
C CYS A 371 -9.67 31.39 -0.70
N GLU A 372 -9.77 32.41 -1.55
CA GLU A 372 -10.72 32.47 -2.67
C GLU A 372 -10.46 31.40 -3.74
N ASN A 373 -9.21 31.01 -3.94
CA ASN A 373 -8.88 29.97 -4.93
C ASN A 373 -9.53 28.61 -4.59
N CYS A 374 -9.78 28.35 -3.28
CA CYS A 374 -10.43 27.14 -2.82
C CYS A 374 -11.90 27.36 -2.43
N HIS A 375 -12.23 28.52 -1.86
CA HIS A 375 -13.54 28.81 -1.32
C HIS A 375 -14.45 29.65 -2.22
N GLY A 376 -13.96 30.01 -3.41
CA GLY A 376 -14.64 30.91 -4.35
C GLY A 376 -14.64 32.38 -3.87
N PRO A 377 -15.21 33.28 -4.64
CA PRO A 377 -15.15 34.73 -4.43
C PRO A 377 -15.54 35.18 -3.02
N GLN A 378 -14.77 36.09 -2.44
CA GLN A 378 -15.04 36.65 -1.11
C GLN A 378 -16.14 37.71 -1.13
N ASP A 379 -16.25 38.52 -2.19
CA ASP A 379 -17.33 39.46 -2.34
C ASP A 379 -18.56 38.77 -2.93
N SER A 380 -19.15 37.90 -2.07
CA SER A 380 -20.29 37.06 -2.38
C SER A 380 -21.22 36.96 -1.17
N VAL A 381 -22.50 36.79 -1.41
CA VAL A 381 -23.51 36.53 -0.36
C VAL A 381 -23.23 35.23 0.42
N ALA A 382 -22.42 34.33 -0.15
CA ALA A 382 -21.99 33.10 0.50
C ALA A 382 -20.98 33.35 1.65
N HIS A 383 -20.29 34.50 1.67
CA HIS A 383 -19.23 34.75 2.66
C HIS A 383 -19.68 34.57 4.12
N MET A 384 -20.90 35.01 4.44
CA MET A 384 -21.45 34.90 5.80
C MET A 384 -22.39 33.70 5.96
N LYS A 385 -22.54 32.85 4.96
CA LYS A 385 -23.41 31.68 5.00
C LYS A 385 -22.71 30.50 5.65
N LYS A 386 -23.48 29.68 6.37
CA LYS A 386 -23.06 28.42 6.99
C LYS A 386 -23.74 27.20 6.34
N ASP A 387 -24.02 27.29 5.05
CA ASP A 387 -24.75 26.29 4.28
C ASP A 387 -23.81 25.32 3.52
N GLY A 388 -22.52 25.35 3.82
CA GLY A 388 -21.51 24.51 3.16
C GLY A 388 -21.20 24.89 1.71
N SER A 389 -21.81 25.97 1.16
CA SER A 389 -21.62 26.36 -0.25
C SER A 389 -20.17 26.76 -0.61
N ARG A 390 -19.38 27.16 0.39
CA ARG A 390 -17.98 27.54 0.25
C ARG A 390 -16.98 26.47 0.67
N MET A 391 -17.44 25.31 1.12
CA MET A 391 -16.59 24.22 1.57
C MET A 391 -16.76 23.01 0.66
N SER A 392 -15.66 22.41 0.29
CA SER A 392 -15.66 21.16 -0.44
C SER A 392 -14.46 20.34 0.00
N LEU A 393 -14.68 19.05 0.20
CA LEU A 393 -13.62 18.08 0.41
C LEU A 393 -13.29 17.31 -0.89
N SER A 394 -13.87 17.71 -2.02
CA SER A 394 -13.53 17.13 -3.32
C SER A 394 -12.07 17.38 -3.67
N SER A 395 -11.41 16.40 -4.26
CA SER A 395 -10.08 16.56 -4.85
C SER A 395 -10.05 17.55 -6.02
N ASP A 396 -11.19 17.84 -6.63
CA ASP A 396 -11.32 18.80 -7.73
C ASP A 396 -10.85 20.21 -7.32
N VAL A 397 -11.05 20.56 -6.04
CA VAL A 397 -10.53 21.82 -5.48
C VAL A 397 -9.02 21.92 -5.69
N CYS A 398 -8.29 20.85 -5.41
CA CYS A 398 -6.85 20.78 -5.57
C CYS A 398 -6.46 20.59 -7.05
N GLY A 399 -7.25 19.78 -7.77
CA GLY A 399 -7.08 19.47 -9.19
C GLY A 399 -7.12 20.69 -10.10
N SER A 400 -7.78 21.78 -9.69
CA SER A 400 -7.80 23.04 -10.45
C SER A 400 -6.39 23.62 -10.70
N CYS A 401 -5.42 23.29 -9.84
CA CYS A 401 -4.03 23.72 -9.98
C CYS A 401 -3.06 22.52 -10.01
N HIS A 402 -3.34 21.45 -9.25
CA HIS A 402 -2.51 20.24 -9.16
C HIS A 402 -2.92 19.16 -10.19
N GLY A 403 -3.71 19.52 -11.19
CA GLY A 403 -4.10 18.66 -12.30
C GLY A 403 -3.16 18.77 -13.49
N GLU A 404 -2.87 19.98 -13.95
CA GLU A 404 -2.11 20.29 -15.16
C GLU A 404 -1.29 21.57 -14.97
N PRO A 405 -0.19 21.77 -15.68
CA PRO A 405 0.48 20.88 -16.63
C PRO A 405 1.16 19.67 -15.95
N THR A 406 1.79 18.81 -16.74
CA THR A 406 2.35 17.50 -16.29
C THR A 406 3.22 17.57 -15.04
N ARG A 407 3.88 18.68 -14.75
CA ARG A 407 4.65 18.90 -13.52
C ARG A 407 3.79 19.02 -12.25
N HIS A 408 2.48 19.16 -12.38
CA HIS A 408 1.52 19.34 -11.30
C HIS A 408 0.50 18.19 -11.22
N GLY A 409 0.65 17.14 -12.01
CA GLY A 409 -0.29 16.05 -12.24
C GLY A 409 -0.63 15.14 -11.05
N ARG A 410 -0.58 15.62 -9.80
CA ARG A 410 -0.92 14.83 -8.62
C ARG A 410 -2.39 14.45 -8.55
N TYR A 411 -3.26 15.27 -9.09
CA TYR A 411 -4.69 14.98 -9.19
C TYR A 411 -4.93 13.78 -10.13
N GLN A 412 -4.31 13.78 -11.32
CA GLN A 412 -4.41 12.66 -12.25
C GLN A 412 -3.81 11.38 -11.66
N GLN A 413 -2.68 11.47 -10.96
CA GLN A 413 -2.11 10.33 -10.24
C GLN A 413 -3.08 9.78 -9.18
N TRP A 414 -3.71 10.67 -8.39
CA TRP A 414 -4.71 10.27 -7.41
C TRP A 414 -5.92 9.59 -8.07
N GLN A 415 -6.40 10.10 -9.21
CA GLN A 415 -7.50 9.50 -9.97
C GLN A 415 -7.20 8.04 -10.40
N LEU A 416 -5.93 7.67 -10.55
CA LEU A 416 -5.50 6.32 -10.88
C LEU A 416 -5.52 5.36 -9.68
N SER A 417 -5.69 5.87 -8.48
CA SER A 417 -5.67 5.10 -7.26
C SER A 417 -7.08 4.68 -6.82
N LYS A 418 -7.15 3.61 -6.03
CA LYS A 418 -8.40 3.23 -5.36
C LYS A 418 -8.88 4.24 -4.30
N HIS A 419 -8.07 5.21 -3.92
CA HIS A 419 -8.51 6.30 -3.07
C HIS A 419 -9.52 7.21 -3.78
N ALA A 420 -9.57 7.18 -5.10
CA ALA A 420 -10.54 7.91 -5.91
C ALA A 420 -11.84 7.12 -6.22
N ASP A 421 -12.03 5.95 -5.62
CA ASP A 421 -13.16 5.06 -5.90
C ASP A 421 -14.46 5.57 -5.24
N PHE A 422 -15.28 6.27 -6.00
CA PHE A 422 -16.58 6.76 -5.56
C PHE A 422 -17.62 5.67 -5.27
N PRO A 423 -17.74 4.59 -6.05
CA PRO A 423 -18.62 3.48 -5.71
C PRO A 423 -18.40 2.92 -4.32
N THR A 424 -17.16 2.68 -3.94
CA THR A 424 -16.81 2.23 -2.57
C THR A 424 -17.15 3.29 -1.52
N ALA A 425 -16.86 4.57 -1.80
CA ALA A 425 -17.21 5.66 -0.90
C ALA A 425 -18.72 5.76 -0.68
N VAL A 426 -19.54 5.58 -1.71
CA VAL A 426 -21.00 5.55 -1.61
C VAL A 426 -21.48 4.31 -0.83
N ALA A 427 -20.91 3.14 -1.11
CA ALA A 427 -21.31 1.89 -0.47
C ALA A 427 -20.99 1.87 1.04
N GLU A 428 -19.85 2.39 1.44
CA GLU A 428 -19.32 2.24 2.79
C GLU A 428 -19.15 3.58 3.55
N GLY A 429 -18.87 4.66 2.83
CA GLY A 429 -18.58 5.96 3.44
C GLY A 429 -19.79 6.69 4.02
N MET A 430 -21.01 6.19 3.80
CA MET A 430 -22.23 6.71 4.44
C MET A 430 -22.46 6.12 5.84
N ASP A 431 -21.90 4.96 6.16
CA ASP A 431 -22.03 4.32 7.47
C ASP A 431 -21.10 5.00 8.48
N PRO A 432 -21.60 5.39 9.68
CA PRO A 432 -20.80 6.11 10.67
C PRO A 432 -19.62 5.30 11.24
N THR A 433 -19.61 3.99 11.05
CA THR A 433 -18.49 3.12 11.43
C THR A 433 -17.44 3.06 10.34
N CYS A 434 -17.88 2.88 9.08
CA CYS A 434 -17.02 2.65 7.92
C CYS A 434 -16.46 3.97 7.34
N SER A 435 -17.24 5.07 7.45
CA SER A 435 -16.89 6.39 6.89
C SER A 435 -15.54 6.93 7.36
N LYS A 436 -15.08 6.57 8.56
CA LYS A 436 -13.76 6.94 9.11
C LYS A 436 -12.60 6.67 8.16
N CYS A 437 -12.71 5.61 7.37
CA CYS A 437 -11.69 5.19 6.43
C CYS A 437 -12.18 5.17 4.97
N HIS A 438 -13.49 5.19 4.75
CA HIS A 438 -14.08 5.10 3.41
C HIS A 438 -14.67 6.41 2.90
N SER A 439 -14.51 7.52 3.64
CA SER A 439 -14.83 8.85 3.14
C SER A 439 -13.91 9.94 3.70
N ALA A 440 -13.67 10.98 2.90
CA ALA A 440 -12.89 12.14 3.33
C ALA A 440 -13.57 12.87 4.50
N GLN A 441 -14.89 13.06 4.44
CA GLN A 441 -15.66 13.68 5.50
C GLN A 441 -15.56 12.90 6.81
N GLY A 442 -15.71 11.58 6.72
CA GLY A 442 -15.60 10.68 7.87
C GLY A 442 -14.21 10.71 8.50
N PHE A 443 -13.15 10.75 7.68
CA PHE A 443 -11.78 10.84 8.20
C PHE A 443 -11.54 12.16 8.95
N VAL A 444 -11.94 13.28 8.37
CA VAL A 444 -11.82 14.61 9.02
C VAL A 444 -12.64 14.68 10.30
N ALA A 445 -13.90 14.24 10.26
CA ALA A 445 -14.74 14.19 11.45
C ALA A 445 -14.16 13.27 12.54
N TRP A 446 -13.54 12.15 12.15
CA TRP A 446 -12.86 11.25 13.08
C TRP A 446 -11.63 11.90 13.71
N GLN A 447 -10.85 12.64 12.94
CA GLN A 447 -9.72 13.44 13.46
C GLN A 447 -10.21 14.46 14.50
N ASP A 448 -11.33 15.15 14.25
CA ASP A 448 -11.90 16.15 15.17
C ASP A 448 -12.32 15.54 16.51
N THR A 449 -12.64 14.25 16.55
CA THR A 449 -12.90 13.51 17.80
C THR A 449 -11.64 13.03 18.52
N GLY A 450 -10.43 13.39 18.02
CA GLY A 450 -9.17 12.86 18.51
C GLY A 450 -8.97 11.38 18.17
N PHE A 451 -9.55 10.91 17.05
CA PHE A 451 -9.54 9.52 16.60
C PHE A 451 -10.21 8.54 17.59
N SER A 452 -11.32 8.95 18.15
CA SER A 452 -12.13 8.10 19.05
C SER A 452 -12.54 6.78 18.35
N THR A 453 -12.55 5.69 19.11
CA THR A 453 -13.05 4.39 18.62
C THR A 453 -14.58 4.35 18.49
N ALA A 454 -15.31 5.25 19.17
CA ALA A 454 -16.76 5.35 19.04
C ALA A 454 -17.19 5.67 17.60
N ASN A 455 -18.40 5.26 17.23
CA ASN A 455 -18.98 5.63 15.94
C ASN A 455 -19.16 7.15 15.83
N LEU A 456 -19.06 7.65 14.63
CA LEU A 456 -19.34 9.06 14.36
C LEU A 456 -20.83 9.35 14.57
N ASN A 457 -21.15 10.57 15.01
CA ASN A 457 -22.54 11.01 15.20
C ASN A 457 -23.13 11.69 13.96
N VAL A 458 -22.41 11.63 12.83
CA VAL A 458 -22.79 12.26 11.57
C VAL A 458 -22.75 11.24 10.46
N THR A 459 -23.62 11.43 9.48
CA THR A 459 -23.69 10.63 8.26
C THR A 459 -23.84 11.55 7.06
N TRP A 460 -23.50 11.05 5.90
CA TRP A 460 -23.60 11.77 4.63
C TRP A 460 -24.45 10.97 3.65
N THR A 461 -25.13 11.66 2.76
CA THR A 461 -25.87 11.04 1.67
C THR A 461 -24.93 10.59 0.55
N ALA A 462 -25.43 9.75 -0.35
CA ALA A 462 -24.67 9.31 -1.53
C ALA A 462 -24.22 10.48 -2.42
N ASP A 463 -24.97 11.58 -2.44
CA ASP A 463 -24.66 12.78 -3.23
C ASP A 463 -23.59 13.67 -2.56
N GLU A 464 -23.32 13.48 -1.28
CA GLU A 464 -22.39 14.30 -0.50
C GLU A 464 -21.06 13.59 -0.24
N VAL A 465 -21.08 12.26 -0.07
CA VAL A 465 -19.89 11.50 0.33
C VAL A 465 -18.77 11.62 -0.71
N GLN A 466 -17.55 11.84 -0.24
CA GLN A 466 -16.33 11.90 -1.05
C GLN A 466 -15.46 10.69 -0.71
N PRO A 467 -14.74 10.10 -1.67
CA PRO A 467 -13.74 9.09 -1.39
C PRO A 467 -12.57 9.67 -0.59
N GLN A 468 -11.45 8.95 -0.47
CA GLN A 468 -10.26 9.47 0.20
C GLN A 468 -9.58 10.53 -0.67
N THR A 469 -10.02 11.78 -0.53
CA THR A 469 -9.54 12.91 -1.31
C THR A 469 -8.22 13.48 -0.78
N CYS A 470 -7.63 14.42 -1.50
CA CYS A 470 -6.43 15.15 -1.07
C CYS A 470 -6.57 15.71 0.35
N ALA A 471 -7.74 16.28 0.68
CA ALA A 471 -8.04 16.87 1.98
C ALA A 471 -8.20 15.85 3.11
N ALA A 472 -8.36 14.56 2.81
CA ALA A 472 -8.33 13.52 3.84
C ALA A 472 -6.92 13.34 4.42
N CYS A 473 -5.90 13.36 3.57
CA CYS A 473 -4.50 13.17 4.00
C CYS A 473 -3.82 14.48 4.36
N HIS A 474 -4.11 15.57 3.64
CA HIS A 474 -3.52 16.89 3.85
C HIS A 474 -4.50 17.85 4.53
N ASP A 475 -4.01 18.67 5.44
CA ASP A 475 -4.78 19.83 5.91
C ASP A 475 -4.56 20.99 4.91
N PRO A 476 -5.57 21.40 4.14
CA PRO A 476 -5.40 22.45 3.12
C PRO A 476 -5.00 23.80 3.68
N HIS A 477 -5.16 24.05 4.98
CA HIS A 477 -4.75 25.29 5.65
C HIS A 477 -3.34 25.22 6.24
N ASP A 478 -2.76 24.02 6.33
CA ASP A 478 -1.41 23.81 6.86
C ASP A 478 -0.59 22.91 5.91
N VAL A 479 -0.63 23.24 4.62
CA VAL A 479 0.10 22.50 3.60
C VAL A 479 1.32 23.26 3.10
N GLY A 480 2.43 22.58 3.05
CA GLY A 480 3.59 23.06 2.36
C GLY A 480 4.63 23.70 3.27
N THR A 481 5.71 24.01 2.64
CA THR A 481 6.93 24.56 3.23
C THR A 481 7.09 25.99 2.82
N THR A 482 7.75 26.74 3.65
CA THR A 482 8.19 28.10 3.31
C THR A 482 9.29 28.07 2.26
N SER A 483 9.55 29.21 1.60
CA SER A 483 10.59 29.38 0.58
C SER A 483 12.00 28.99 1.04
N SER A 484 12.25 28.97 2.34
CA SER A 484 13.54 28.60 2.92
C SER A 484 13.77 27.09 3.00
N ASP A 485 12.70 26.30 2.98
CA ASP A 485 12.77 24.83 3.02
C ASP A 485 12.25 24.27 1.69
N LYS A 486 13.18 24.01 0.78
CA LYS A 486 12.89 23.39 -0.52
C LYS A 486 12.58 21.89 -0.42
N SER A 487 12.58 21.29 0.76
CA SER A 487 12.05 19.95 0.95
C SER A 487 10.53 20.01 0.80
N THR A 488 10.02 19.41 -0.26
CA THR A 488 8.64 19.51 -0.70
C THR A 488 7.68 18.60 0.06
N ASN A 489 7.95 18.29 1.30
CA ASN A 489 7.08 17.44 2.11
C ASN A 489 5.84 18.22 2.54
N ALA A 490 4.82 18.20 1.72
CA ALA A 490 3.51 18.69 2.12
C ALA A 490 3.08 17.99 3.40
N LYS A 491 2.76 18.78 4.43
CA LYS A 491 2.36 18.25 5.73
C LYS A 491 1.11 17.38 5.60
N VAL A 492 1.16 16.22 6.20
CA VAL A 492 0.00 15.31 6.31
C VAL A 492 -0.63 15.40 7.69
N ARG A 493 -1.93 15.08 7.79
CA ARG A 493 -2.71 15.22 9.03
C ARG A 493 -2.21 14.37 10.18
N VAL A 494 -1.60 13.21 9.89
CA VAL A 494 -1.05 12.30 10.89
C VAL A 494 0.38 11.97 10.52
N THR A 495 1.34 12.23 11.41
CA THR A 495 2.78 11.99 11.16
C THR A 495 3.49 11.48 12.41
N GLY A 496 4.58 10.73 12.20
CA GLY A 496 5.47 10.24 13.25
C GLY A 496 4.92 9.07 14.03
N THR A 497 3.79 9.24 14.69
CA THR A 497 3.11 8.20 15.49
C THR A 497 1.62 8.21 15.18
N THR A 498 1.04 7.03 14.96
CA THR A 498 -0.39 6.90 14.71
C THR A 498 -1.22 7.18 15.97
N PRO A 499 -2.50 7.57 15.84
CA PRO A 499 -3.44 7.38 16.93
C PRO A 499 -3.49 5.91 17.35
N LEU A 500 -4.24 5.58 18.40
CA LEU A 500 -4.55 4.18 18.68
C LEU A 500 -5.35 3.61 17.52
N LEU A 501 -4.73 2.68 16.78
CA LEU A 501 -5.37 2.05 15.64
C LEU A 501 -6.52 1.15 16.08
N MET A 502 -7.51 0.96 15.23
CA MET A 502 -8.60 0.01 15.48
C MET A 502 -8.13 -1.44 15.56
N ALA A 503 -6.90 -1.70 15.17
CA ALA A 503 -6.16 -2.96 15.35
C ALA A 503 -5.55 -3.12 16.76
N GLY A 504 -5.77 -2.17 17.67
CA GLY A 504 -5.40 -2.26 19.08
C GLY A 504 -3.98 -1.84 19.45
N PHE A 505 -3.21 -1.24 18.52
CA PHE A 505 -1.84 -0.80 18.79
C PHE A 505 -1.56 0.61 18.23
N LYS A 506 -0.42 1.19 18.58
CA LYS A 506 0.11 2.42 17.99
C LYS A 506 1.38 2.10 17.21
N ALA A 507 1.49 2.60 15.98
CA ALA A 507 2.74 2.56 15.23
C ALA A 507 3.55 3.83 15.52
N THR A 508 4.79 3.67 15.93
CA THR A 508 5.70 4.77 16.30
C THR A 508 6.88 4.85 15.34
N SER A 509 7.41 6.06 15.14
CA SER A 509 8.56 6.32 14.28
C SER A 509 8.34 5.84 12.83
N VAL A 510 7.17 6.18 12.27
CA VAL A 510 6.76 5.75 10.93
C VAL A 510 6.63 6.93 9.95
N GLY A 511 7.09 8.12 10.35
CA GLY A 511 7.10 9.31 9.52
C GLY A 511 5.72 9.67 8.97
N THR A 512 5.65 10.11 7.73
CA THR A 512 4.41 10.44 7.02
C THR A 512 3.53 9.22 6.72
N GLY A 513 4.09 7.99 6.77
CA GLY A 513 3.32 6.76 6.64
C GLY A 513 2.28 6.54 7.75
N ALA A 514 2.35 7.32 8.85
CA ALA A 514 1.37 7.27 9.93
C ALA A 514 -0.07 7.52 9.44
N VAL A 515 -0.26 8.42 8.47
CA VAL A 515 -1.60 8.69 7.90
C VAL A 515 -2.15 7.47 7.18
N CYS A 516 -1.32 6.74 6.43
CA CYS A 516 -1.72 5.52 5.73
C CYS A 516 -2.17 4.45 6.72
N MET A 517 -1.37 4.21 7.75
CA MET A 517 -1.63 3.19 8.77
C MET A 517 -2.90 3.46 9.57
N THR A 518 -3.34 4.72 9.67
CA THR A 518 -4.58 5.09 10.36
C THR A 518 -5.80 4.39 9.76
N CYS A 519 -5.80 4.15 8.44
CA CYS A 519 -6.85 3.40 7.73
C CYS A 519 -6.41 1.97 7.39
N HIS A 520 -5.16 1.76 6.99
CA HIS A 520 -4.62 0.47 6.53
C HIS A 520 -4.17 -0.41 7.70
N ASN A 521 -5.14 -0.90 8.48
CA ASN A 521 -4.94 -1.82 9.61
C ASN A 521 -6.09 -2.82 9.73
N GLY A 522 -5.87 -3.93 10.44
CA GLY A 522 -6.78 -5.08 10.51
C GLY A 522 -8.07 -4.87 11.30
N ARG A 523 -8.23 -3.79 12.03
CA ARG A 523 -9.49 -3.31 12.67
C ARG A 523 -10.24 -4.33 13.53
N ARG A 524 -9.61 -5.23 14.20
CA ARG A 524 -10.32 -6.26 14.99
C ARG A 524 -9.77 -6.35 16.40
N ASP A 525 -9.29 -5.23 16.96
CA ASP A 525 -8.55 -5.17 18.21
C ASP A 525 -7.27 -6.02 18.17
N LEU A 526 -6.52 -6.02 19.25
CA LEU A 526 -5.28 -6.78 19.36
C LEU A 526 -5.57 -8.29 19.28
N ARG A 527 -4.80 -9.00 18.46
CA ARG A 527 -4.85 -10.45 18.26
C ARG A 527 -3.47 -11.05 18.41
N ASP A 528 -3.28 -11.79 19.46
CA ASP A 528 -2.10 -12.63 19.67
C ASP A 528 -2.50 -13.85 20.52
N ASP A 529 -1.56 -14.70 20.83
CA ASP A 529 -1.86 -15.92 21.57
C ASP A 529 -2.45 -15.67 22.97
N SER A 530 -2.18 -14.49 23.56
CA SER A 530 -2.71 -14.11 24.89
C SER A 530 -4.12 -13.49 24.81
N HIS A 531 -4.55 -13.04 23.62
CA HIS A 531 -5.85 -12.38 23.39
C HIS A 531 -6.80 -13.23 22.54
N PHE A 532 -6.49 -14.51 22.31
CA PHE A 532 -7.39 -15.40 21.61
C PHE A 532 -8.60 -15.77 22.48
N THR A 533 -9.80 -15.61 21.93
CA THR A 533 -11.04 -16.07 22.54
C THR A 533 -11.83 -16.96 21.60
N VAL A 534 -12.59 -17.91 22.12
CA VAL A 534 -13.45 -18.80 21.30
C VAL A 534 -14.50 -17.99 20.52
N ALA A 535 -14.98 -16.87 21.06
CA ALA A 535 -15.93 -15.98 20.39
C ALA A 535 -15.35 -15.35 19.11
N ASP A 536 -14.02 -15.23 19.05
CA ASP A 536 -13.30 -14.67 17.91
C ASP A 536 -12.80 -15.72 16.91
N SER A 537 -12.99 -17.01 17.22
CA SER A 537 -12.41 -18.14 16.45
C SER A 537 -12.77 -18.11 14.95
N THR A 538 -13.93 -17.56 14.60
CA THR A 538 -14.36 -17.44 13.21
C THR A 538 -14.06 -16.09 12.57
N ARG A 539 -13.41 -15.14 13.25
CA ARG A 539 -13.07 -13.84 12.69
C ARG A 539 -11.97 -13.95 11.62
N ALA A 540 -12.04 -13.05 10.64
CA ALA A 540 -10.96 -12.71 9.74
C ALA A 540 -10.61 -11.23 9.92
N PRO A 541 -9.38 -10.80 9.65
CA PRO A 541 -9.03 -9.37 9.67
C PRO A 541 -9.86 -8.62 8.63
N HIS A 542 -10.03 -7.32 8.84
CA HIS A 542 -10.52 -6.44 7.79
C HIS A 542 -9.48 -6.36 6.68
N GLU A 543 -9.90 -6.23 5.44
CA GLU A 543 -8.95 -6.00 4.31
C GLU A 543 -8.10 -4.75 4.58
N GLY A 544 -6.83 -4.82 4.19
CA GLY A 544 -5.89 -3.72 4.35
C GLY A 544 -5.08 -3.73 5.67
N PRO A 545 -4.64 -4.88 6.25
CA PRO A 545 -3.88 -4.93 7.51
C PRO A 545 -2.38 -4.66 7.32
N GLN A 546 -1.99 -3.77 6.42
CA GLN A 546 -0.59 -3.52 6.09
C GLN A 546 0.21 -3.00 7.29
N ALA A 547 -0.40 -2.14 8.13
CA ALA A 547 0.22 -1.66 9.36
C ALA A 547 0.53 -2.78 10.34
N ASP A 548 -0.39 -3.75 10.48
CA ASP A 548 -0.24 -4.90 11.36
C ASP A 548 0.99 -5.73 10.97
N VAL A 549 1.07 -6.11 9.70
CA VAL A 549 2.16 -6.93 9.19
C VAL A 549 3.49 -6.20 9.25
N LEU A 550 3.54 -4.95 8.78
CA LEU A 550 4.76 -4.13 8.78
C LEU A 550 5.32 -3.94 10.20
N MET A 551 4.43 -3.69 11.17
CA MET A 551 4.80 -3.46 12.57
C MET A 551 4.96 -4.75 13.38
N GLY A 552 4.75 -5.92 12.77
CA GLY A 552 4.85 -7.22 13.43
C GLY A 552 3.76 -7.44 14.47
N GLN A 553 2.52 -7.08 14.15
CA GLN A 553 1.38 -7.16 15.06
C GLN A 553 0.32 -8.12 14.52
N ASN A 554 -0.52 -8.60 15.42
CA ASN A 554 -1.77 -9.28 15.12
C ASN A 554 -1.66 -10.58 14.30
N LEU A 555 -0.54 -11.30 14.37
CA LEU A 555 -0.43 -12.69 13.95
C LEU A 555 -0.27 -13.60 15.17
N TYR A 556 -0.97 -14.72 15.16
CA TYR A 556 -0.81 -15.78 16.14
C TYR A 556 0.49 -16.56 15.92
N PHE A 557 0.96 -17.24 16.93
CA PHE A 557 2.17 -18.09 16.96
C PHE A 557 3.48 -17.31 16.77
N THR A 558 3.45 -16.00 16.89
CA THR A 558 4.61 -15.15 16.68
C THR A 558 4.85 -14.23 17.88
N LYS A 559 6.06 -13.72 17.99
CA LYS A 559 6.36 -12.68 18.97
C LYS A 559 5.83 -11.34 18.44
N VAL A 560 4.80 -10.84 19.13
CA VAL A 560 4.18 -9.54 18.83
C VAL A 560 5.22 -8.41 18.92
N GLY A 561 5.15 -7.44 18.00
CA GLY A 561 6.06 -6.29 17.94
C GLY A 561 7.41 -6.59 17.26
N THR A 562 7.55 -7.74 16.58
CA THR A 562 8.72 -8.05 15.76
C THR A 562 8.71 -7.24 14.48
N ARG A 563 9.24 -6.03 14.55
CA ARG A 563 9.35 -5.11 13.41
C ARG A 563 10.41 -5.58 12.42
N GLY A 564 10.06 -5.62 11.13
CA GLY A 564 11.03 -5.79 10.06
C GLY A 564 11.81 -4.49 9.76
N LEU A 565 12.93 -4.61 9.06
CA LEU A 565 13.75 -3.44 8.68
C LEU A 565 12.98 -2.45 7.80
N HIS A 566 12.04 -2.90 6.97
CA HIS A 566 11.19 -2.05 6.15
C HIS A 566 10.35 -1.06 6.99
N SER A 567 9.97 -1.42 8.21
CA SER A 567 9.25 -0.53 9.12
C SER A 567 10.10 0.61 9.69
N MET A 568 11.42 0.54 9.51
CA MET A 568 12.40 1.53 9.98
C MET A 568 12.83 2.51 8.87
N ILE A 569 12.37 2.29 7.64
CA ILE A 569 12.61 3.22 6.53
C ILE A 569 11.88 4.52 6.85
N GLN A 570 12.58 5.64 6.61
CA GLN A 570 12.00 6.97 6.79
C GLN A 570 10.70 7.08 5.99
N ASP A 571 9.66 7.64 6.60
CA ASP A 571 8.32 7.78 6.01
C ASP A 571 7.63 6.46 5.61
N SER A 572 8.21 5.32 5.98
CA SER A 572 7.67 3.96 5.85
C SER A 572 6.90 3.71 4.52
N CYS A 573 5.59 3.62 4.53
CA CYS A 573 4.75 3.36 3.35
C CYS A 573 5.06 4.30 2.17
N VAL A 574 5.22 5.61 2.46
CA VAL A 574 5.43 6.65 1.45
C VAL A 574 6.70 6.41 0.64
N SER A 575 7.77 5.95 1.29
CA SER A 575 9.06 5.70 0.63
C SER A 575 9.01 4.65 -0.48
N CYS A 576 8.04 3.74 -0.44
CA CYS A 576 7.86 2.70 -1.45
C CYS A 576 6.64 2.95 -2.34
N HIS A 577 5.51 3.33 -1.76
CA HIS A 577 4.24 3.45 -2.48
C HIS A 577 4.00 4.81 -3.14
N MET A 578 4.84 5.79 -2.85
CA MET A 578 4.74 7.13 -3.44
C MET A 578 6.07 7.59 -4.04
N GLU A 579 6.85 6.68 -4.59
CA GLU A 579 8.10 7.05 -5.26
C GLU A 579 7.86 7.87 -6.54
N SER A 580 8.77 8.77 -6.87
CA SER A 580 8.61 9.70 -7.99
C SER A 580 8.83 9.05 -9.38
N THR A 581 9.30 7.81 -9.44
CA THR A 581 9.68 7.15 -10.69
C THR A 581 8.58 6.28 -11.31
N ASP A 582 7.51 5.99 -10.60
CA ASP A 582 6.46 5.07 -11.04
C ASP A 582 5.07 5.47 -10.60
N PRO A 583 4.16 4.61 -11.06
CA PRO A 583 3.64 4.49 -12.40
C PRO A 583 2.54 5.52 -12.64
N PRO A 584 2.09 5.64 -13.83
CA PRO A 584 2.71 5.40 -15.11
C PRO A 584 3.66 6.55 -15.46
N ALA A 585 4.75 6.25 -16.17
CA ALA A 585 5.79 7.23 -16.51
C ALA A 585 5.25 8.51 -17.16
N ALA A 586 4.15 8.41 -17.93
CA ALA A 586 3.48 9.55 -18.56
C ALA A 586 2.93 10.58 -17.56
N LEU A 587 2.66 10.17 -16.31
CA LEU A 587 2.17 11.05 -15.24
C LEU A 587 3.22 11.31 -14.16
N ALA A 588 4.43 10.78 -14.30
CA ALA A 588 5.52 11.08 -13.40
C ALA A 588 5.96 12.54 -13.54
N LEU A 589 6.22 13.17 -12.42
CA LEU A 589 6.66 14.56 -12.38
C LEU A 589 8.15 14.62 -12.71
N GLN A 590 8.52 15.29 -13.78
CA GLN A 590 9.91 15.44 -14.22
C GLN A 590 10.35 16.90 -14.22
N ASN A 591 11.58 17.12 -13.82
CA ASN A 591 12.30 18.38 -14.04
C ASN A 591 12.72 18.52 -15.53
N ALA A 592 13.19 19.70 -15.89
CA ALA A 592 13.71 19.97 -17.23
C ALA A 592 14.91 19.09 -17.63
N ASP A 593 15.67 18.60 -16.66
CA ASP A 593 16.82 17.69 -16.82
C ASP A 593 16.42 16.20 -16.86
N GLY A 594 15.11 15.90 -16.85
CA GLY A 594 14.59 14.53 -16.85
C GLY A 594 14.52 13.86 -15.48
N SER A 595 14.99 14.52 -14.40
CA SER A 595 14.83 13.99 -13.05
C SER A 595 13.38 14.11 -12.55
N TYR A 596 12.98 13.22 -11.65
CA TYR A 596 11.63 13.23 -11.08
C TYR A 596 11.56 14.11 -9.84
N VAL A 597 10.39 14.75 -9.63
CA VAL A 597 10.13 15.60 -8.46
C VAL A 597 8.87 15.17 -7.73
N GLY A 598 8.97 15.20 -6.41
CA GLY A 598 7.84 14.92 -5.53
C GLY A 598 7.43 13.45 -5.50
N THR A 599 6.34 13.19 -4.83
CA THR A 599 5.77 11.85 -4.62
C THR A 599 4.68 11.55 -5.65
N ASN A 600 4.63 10.29 -6.11
CA ASN A 600 3.58 9.82 -7.00
C ASN A 600 2.34 9.41 -6.21
N HIS A 601 1.21 10.06 -6.49
CA HIS A 601 -0.06 9.82 -5.80
C HIS A 601 -0.93 8.71 -6.42
N ALA A 602 -0.37 7.90 -7.32
CA ALA A 602 -1.00 6.64 -7.74
C ALA A 602 -0.88 5.53 -6.68
N PHE A 603 -0.06 5.73 -5.64
CA PHE A 603 0.16 4.84 -4.50
C PHE A 603 0.62 3.42 -4.88
N ALA A 604 1.24 3.27 -6.03
CA ALA A 604 1.75 2.01 -6.52
C ALA A 604 3.26 1.94 -6.33
N ALA A 605 3.74 0.87 -5.71
CA ALA A 605 5.17 0.59 -5.60
C ALA A 605 5.66 -0.06 -6.90
N SER A 606 6.81 0.38 -7.41
CA SER A 606 7.43 -0.26 -8.58
C SER A 606 8.11 -1.57 -8.24
N ASP A 607 8.24 -2.45 -9.23
CA ASP A 607 9.02 -3.67 -9.07
C ASP A 607 10.53 -3.39 -8.89
N THR A 608 10.97 -2.20 -9.29
CA THR A 608 12.37 -1.77 -9.20
C THR A 608 12.72 -1.08 -7.89
N ILE A 609 11.73 -0.75 -7.05
CA ILE A 609 11.95 -0.06 -5.77
C ILE A 609 12.93 -0.84 -4.86
N CYS A 610 12.88 -2.17 -4.91
CA CYS A 610 13.77 -3.04 -4.14
C CYS A 610 15.26 -2.74 -4.42
N ASN A 611 15.59 -2.38 -5.65
CA ASN A 611 16.96 -2.14 -6.10
C ASN A 611 17.62 -0.90 -5.47
N LYS A 612 16.84 -0.03 -4.81
CA LYS A 612 17.39 1.11 -4.04
C LYS A 612 18.18 0.66 -2.80
N CYS A 613 17.87 -0.52 -2.27
CA CYS A 613 18.52 -1.05 -1.06
C CYS A 613 19.06 -2.47 -1.25
N HIS A 614 18.55 -3.24 -2.20
CA HIS A 614 18.90 -4.63 -2.45
C HIS A 614 19.53 -4.83 -3.82
N THR A 615 20.42 -5.81 -3.94
CA THR A 615 21.00 -6.21 -5.24
C THR A 615 20.34 -7.51 -5.71
N ASN A 616 19.82 -7.53 -6.94
CA ASN A 616 19.23 -8.71 -7.56
C ASN A 616 18.02 -9.33 -6.81
N ILE A 617 17.28 -8.54 -6.05
CA ILE A 617 16.01 -8.94 -5.45
C ILE A 617 14.87 -8.42 -6.30
N THR A 618 13.99 -9.32 -6.69
CA THR A 618 12.71 -9.00 -7.34
C THR A 618 11.55 -9.32 -6.39
N LYS A 619 10.38 -8.80 -6.66
CA LYS A 619 9.18 -9.18 -5.91
C LYS A 619 8.99 -10.70 -5.86
N ASP A 620 9.22 -11.38 -6.97
CA ASP A 620 8.99 -12.82 -7.10
C ASP A 620 9.90 -13.64 -6.19
N THR A 621 11.13 -13.18 -5.92
CA THR A 621 12.04 -13.86 -4.99
C THR A 621 11.53 -13.85 -3.54
N VAL A 622 10.69 -12.88 -3.17
CA VAL A 622 10.08 -12.78 -1.84
C VAL A 622 8.67 -13.35 -1.83
N GLN A 623 7.86 -13.00 -2.82
CA GLN A 623 6.43 -13.33 -2.85
C GLN A 623 6.15 -14.79 -3.19
N ALA A 624 6.86 -15.39 -4.15
CA ALA A 624 6.58 -16.76 -4.58
C ALA A 624 6.75 -17.82 -3.47
N PRO A 625 7.81 -17.77 -2.62
CA PRO A 625 7.91 -18.68 -1.49
C PRO A 625 6.78 -18.51 -0.47
N VAL A 626 6.33 -17.28 -0.22
CA VAL A 626 5.21 -17.01 0.69
C VAL A 626 3.90 -17.50 0.08
N GLN A 627 3.68 -17.29 -1.21
CA GLN A 627 2.52 -17.81 -1.92
C GLN A 627 2.43 -19.33 -1.82
N ALA A 628 3.54 -20.05 -2.03
CA ALA A 628 3.58 -21.50 -1.90
C ALA A 628 3.20 -21.99 -0.49
N LYS A 629 3.64 -21.28 0.57
CA LYS A 629 3.23 -21.56 1.95
C LYS A 629 1.74 -21.27 2.18
N MET A 630 1.23 -20.22 1.59
CA MET A 630 -0.19 -19.84 1.64
C MET A 630 -1.08 -20.91 0.97
N ASP A 631 -0.67 -21.37 -0.22
CA ASP A 631 -1.40 -22.42 -0.97
C ASP A 631 -1.43 -23.73 -0.18
N THR A 632 -0.29 -24.08 0.44
CA THR A 632 -0.19 -25.25 1.33
C THR A 632 -1.13 -25.11 2.52
N LEU A 633 -1.10 -23.95 3.19
CA LEU A 633 -1.96 -23.70 4.36
C LEU A 633 -3.44 -23.73 3.99
N LYS A 634 -3.83 -23.16 2.86
CA LYS A 634 -5.20 -23.20 2.37
C LYS A 634 -5.68 -24.65 2.19
N ALA A 635 -4.90 -25.48 1.48
CA ALA A 635 -5.23 -26.87 1.23
C ALA A 635 -5.34 -27.69 2.54
N GLN A 636 -4.45 -27.41 3.50
CA GLN A 636 -4.50 -28.04 4.81
C GLN A 636 -5.73 -27.60 5.62
N MET A 637 -6.09 -26.32 5.58
CA MET A 637 -7.31 -25.80 6.22
C MET A 637 -8.57 -26.43 5.65
N GLU A 638 -8.67 -26.54 4.34
CA GLU A 638 -9.78 -27.21 3.64
C GLU A 638 -9.94 -28.67 4.10
N THR A 639 -8.81 -29.36 4.21
CA THR A 639 -8.75 -30.74 4.74
C THR A 639 -9.16 -30.79 6.21
N ALA A 640 -8.67 -29.89 7.04
CA ALA A 640 -8.95 -29.85 8.48
C ALA A 640 -10.44 -29.60 8.75
N ILE A 641 -11.04 -28.63 8.06
CA ILE A 641 -12.46 -28.31 8.21
C ILE A 641 -13.33 -29.48 7.73
N LYS A 642 -13.00 -30.10 6.60
CA LYS A 642 -13.66 -31.32 6.13
C LYS A 642 -13.57 -32.47 7.13
N ASN A 643 -12.37 -32.73 7.67
CA ASN A 643 -12.15 -33.77 8.68
C ASN A 643 -12.95 -33.50 9.95
N LEU A 644 -13.02 -32.23 10.38
CA LEU A 644 -13.82 -31.84 11.55
C LEU A 644 -15.31 -32.15 11.34
N MET A 645 -15.88 -31.77 10.17
CA MET A 645 -17.27 -32.11 9.83
C MET A 645 -17.51 -33.61 9.78
N VAL A 646 -16.64 -34.37 9.10
CA VAL A 646 -16.72 -35.83 8.94
C VAL A 646 -16.64 -36.51 10.30
N THR A 647 -15.74 -36.07 11.18
CA THR A 647 -15.58 -36.64 12.53
C THR A 647 -16.85 -36.45 13.36
N GLN A 648 -17.47 -35.27 13.29
CA GLN A 648 -18.74 -35.03 14.01
C GLN A 648 -19.89 -35.91 13.47
N ILE A 649 -19.98 -36.08 12.15
CA ILE A 649 -20.97 -36.95 11.56
C ILE A 649 -20.75 -38.41 11.99
N ARG A 650 -19.52 -38.91 11.99
CA ARG A 650 -19.19 -40.26 12.46
C ARG A 650 -19.49 -40.44 13.95
N ALA A 651 -19.45 -39.38 14.74
CA ALA A 651 -19.86 -39.37 16.14
C ALA A 651 -21.41 -39.34 16.34
N GLY A 652 -22.18 -39.46 15.27
CA GLY A 652 -23.64 -39.46 15.32
C GLY A 652 -24.30 -38.09 15.29
N ASN A 653 -23.54 -37.02 15.08
CA ASN A 653 -24.06 -35.67 14.91
C ASN A 653 -24.43 -35.42 13.43
N SER A 654 -25.14 -34.34 13.16
CA SER A 654 -25.31 -33.82 11.79
C SER A 654 -24.70 -32.43 11.67
N ILE A 655 -24.34 -32.03 10.44
CA ILE A 655 -23.81 -30.68 10.16
C ILE A 655 -24.89 -29.88 9.48
N ASP A 656 -25.25 -28.77 10.09
CA ASP A 656 -26.15 -27.78 9.51
C ASP A 656 -25.37 -26.64 8.85
N LEU A 657 -25.61 -26.45 7.56
CA LEU A 657 -25.02 -25.42 6.73
C LEU A 657 -25.93 -24.19 6.68
N ASN A 658 -26.03 -23.48 7.79
CA ASN A 658 -26.81 -22.23 7.93
C ASN A 658 -28.31 -22.38 7.55
N GLY A 659 -28.92 -23.53 7.89
CA GLY A 659 -30.31 -23.84 7.53
C GLY A 659 -30.55 -24.20 6.05
N LEU A 660 -29.54 -24.00 5.19
CA LEU A 660 -29.64 -24.29 3.76
C LEU A 660 -29.59 -25.79 3.47
N LYS A 661 -28.81 -26.53 4.24
CA LYS A 661 -28.64 -27.99 4.08
C LYS A 661 -28.16 -28.60 5.37
N THR A 662 -28.77 -29.73 5.75
CA THR A 662 -28.27 -30.59 6.85
C THR A 662 -27.61 -31.85 6.26
N ILE A 663 -26.41 -32.14 6.67
CA ILE A 663 -25.59 -33.28 6.23
C ILE A 663 -25.57 -34.31 7.36
N LYS A 664 -25.93 -35.56 7.07
CA LYS A 664 -25.99 -36.68 8.02
C LYS A 664 -25.01 -37.79 7.70
N ASN A 665 -24.51 -37.87 6.46
CA ASN A 665 -23.54 -38.88 6.04
C ASN A 665 -22.22 -38.23 5.64
N ALA A 666 -21.12 -38.81 6.10
CA ALA A 666 -19.79 -38.29 5.77
C ALA A 666 -19.46 -38.33 4.27
N SER A 667 -20.04 -39.35 3.55
CA SER A 667 -19.91 -39.49 2.10
C SER A 667 -20.58 -38.39 1.29
N ASP A 668 -21.46 -37.60 1.91
CA ASP A 668 -22.19 -36.53 1.21
C ASP A 668 -21.29 -35.30 1.00
N ILE A 669 -20.10 -35.20 1.69
CA ILE A 669 -19.17 -34.10 1.54
C ILE A 669 -18.06 -34.49 0.56
N SER A 670 -18.11 -34.00 -0.68
CA SER A 670 -17.06 -34.24 -1.66
C SER A 670 -15.89 -33.26 -1.54
N GLY A 671 -16.15 -31.98 -1.22
CA GLY A 671 -15.11 -30.97 -1.09
C GLY A 671 -15.47 -29.82 -0.14
N VAL A 672 -14.45 -29.16 0.35
CA VAL A 672 -14.54 -27.91 1.14
C VAL A 672 -13.52 -26.94 0.55
N GLU A 673 -13.92 -25.71 0.30
CA GLU A 673 -13.06 -24.61 -0.13
C GLU A 673 -13.03 -23.55 0.98
N PHE A 674 -11.86 -23.17 1.45
CA PHE A 674 -11.67 -22.16 2.50
C PHE A 674 -11.69 -20.76 1.92
N ILE A 675 -12.60 -19.91 2.40
CA ILE A 675 -12.85 -18.56 1.90
C ILE A 675 -12.99 -17.55 3.02
N SER A 676 -12.91 -16.25 2.68
CA SER A 676 -13.41 -15.17 3.54
C SER A 676 -14.89 -14.94 3.25
N SER A 677 -15.73 -14.93 4.28
CA SER A 677 -17.17 -14.66 4.20
C SER A 677 -17.54 -13.54 5.17
N HIS A 678 -17.87 -12.37 4.65
CA HIS A 678 -18.33 -11.21 5.42
C HIS A 678 -17.43 -10.86 6.64
N GLY A 679 -16.10 -10.81 6.43
CA GLY A 679 -15.13 -10.52 7.50
C GLY A 679 -14.96 -11.63 8.53
N ARG A 680 -15.29 -12.86 8.14
CA ARG A 680 -15.10 -14.09 8.91
C ARG A 680 -14.44 -15.17 8.07
N GLN A 681 -13.82 -16.12 8.74
CA GLN A 681 -13.42 -17.39 8.12
C GLN A 681 -14.68 -18.11 7.65
N GLY A 682 -14.66 -18.59 6.44
CA GLY A 682 -15.82 -19.21 5.81
C GLY A 682 -15.45 -20.36 4.89
N VAL A 683 -16.46 -21.02 4.38
CA VAL A 683 -16.31 -22.17 3.48
C VAL A 683 -17.37 -22.18 2.38
N ASN A 684 -16.99 -22.75 1.24
CA ASN A 684 -17.91 -23.33 0.29
C ASN A 684 -17.89 -24.85 0.46
N VAL A 685 -19.02 -25.49 0.60
CA VAL A 685 -19.12 -26.94 0.74
C VAL A 685 -19.70 -27.56 -0.53
N THR A 686 -18.94 -28.45 -1.15
CA THR A 686 -19.38 -29.20 -2.32
C THR A 686 -19.87 -30.58 -1.88
N LEU A 687 -21.09 -30.92 -2.26
CA LEU A 687 -21.71 -32.21 -1.94
C LEU A 687 -21.45 -33.23 -3.05
N THR A 688 -21.54 -34.50 -2.68
CA THR A 688 -21.54 -35.59 -3.66
C THR A 688 -22.73 -35.43 -4.61
N GLY A 689 -22.43 -35.43 -5.93
CA GLY A 689 -23.40 -35.02 -6.95
C GLY A 689 -23.22 -33.60 -7.47
N GLY A 690 -22.21 -32.84 -6.95
CA GLY A 690 -21.76 -31.55 -7.51
C GLY A 690 -22.51 -30.33 -7.00
N THR A 691 -23.51 -30.47 -6.12
CA THR A 691 -24.19 -29.32 -5.52
C THR A 691 -23.24 -28.56 -4.60
N LYS A 692 -23.09 -27.26 -4.79
CA LYS A 692 -22.25 -26.38 -3.97
C LYS A 692 -23.13 -25.50 -3.07
N VAL A 693 -22.86 -25.48 -1.77
CA VAL A 693 -23.41 -24.51 -0.81
C VAL A 693 -22.31 -23.51 -0.51
N SER A 694 -22.51 -22.27 -0.93
CA SER A 694 -21.46 -21.25 -1.01
C SER A 694 -21.62 -20.18 0.05
N ASP A 695 -20.53 -19.43 0.31
CA ASP A 695 -20.46 -18.24 1.17
C ASP A 695 -20.96 -18.48 2.60
N LEU A 696 -20.59 -19.62 3.17
CA LEU A 696 -20.93 -19.97 4.55
C LEU A 696 -19.88 -19.44 5.51
N SER A 697 -20.26 -18.51 6.38
CA SER A 697 -19.44 -18.17 7.55
C SER A 697 -19.34 -19.36 8.48
N LEU A 698 -18.14 -19.68 8.97
CA LEU A 698 -17.94 -20.76 9.95
C LEU A 698 -18.67 -20.52 11.28
N ALA A 699 -19.05 -19.28 11.57
CA ALA A 699 -19.93 -18.95 12.68
C ALA A 699 -21.37 -19.48 12.52
N THR A 700 -21.80 -19.74 11.29
CA THR A 700 -23.16 -20.23 10.96
C THR A 700 -23.20 -21.72 10.63
N VAL A 701 -22.05 -22.36 10.46
CA VAL A 701 -21.96 -23.83 10.30
C VAL A 701 -22.04 -24.47 11.67
N LYS A 702 -23.05 -25.30 11.90
CA LYS A 702 -23.36 -25.87 13.23
C LYS A 702 -23.31 -27.39 13.24
N ILE A 703 -22.86 -27.90 14.37
CA ILE A 703 -22.99 -29.32 14.75
C ILE A 703 -24.33 -29.44 15.48
N VAL A 704 -25.23 -30.24 14.94
CA VAL A 704 -26.52 -30.58 15.56
C VAL A 704 -26.43 -31.95 16.18
N ARG A 705 -26.53 -32.02 17.51
CA ARG A 705 -26.44 -33.25 18.30
C ARG A 705 -27.76 -34.02 18.29
N PRO A 706 -27.74 -35.32 18.50
CA PRO A 706 -28.96 -36.07 18.82
C PRO A 706 -29.70 -35.42 19.99
N GLY A 707 -30.93 -35.02 19.83
CA GLY A 707 -31.68 -34.23 20.83
C GLY A 707 -31.83 -32.74 20.48
N GLY A 708 -31.26 -32.26 19.35
CA GLY A 708 -31.54 -30.95 18.77
C GLY A 708 -30.67 -29.81 19.25
N THR A 709 -29.70 -30.02 20.17
CA THR A 709 -28.77 -28.96 20.58
C THR A 709 -27.78 -28.68 19.46
N ALA A 710 -27.64 -27.40 19.07
CA ALA A 710 -26.71 -26.96 18.04
C ALA A 710 -25.57 -26.15 18.67
N VAL A 711 -24.33 -26.40 18.23
CA VAL A 711 -23.12 -25.65 18.58
C VAL A 711 -22.34 -25.29 17.32
N GLU A 712 -21.58 -24.21 17.35
CA GLU A 712 -20.76 -23.81 16.20
C GLU A 712 -19.67 -24.85 15.91
N LEU A 713 -19.35 -25.07 14.64
CA LEU A 713 -18.32 -26.04 14.22
C LEU A 713 -16.96 -25.76 14.88
N TYR A 714 -16.55 -24.51 14.94
CA TYR A 714 -15.27 -24.12 15.54
C TYR A 714 -15.25 -24.14 17.06
N SER A 715 -16.39 -24.22 17.74
CA SER A 715 -16.43 -24.35 19.19
C SER A 715 -15.85 -25.68 19.71
N VAL A 716 -15.73 -26.66 18.80
CA VAL A 716 -15.15 -27.98 19.12
C VAL A 716 -13.84 -28.23 18.37
N ALA A 717 -13.36 -27.25 17.58
CA ALA A 717 -12.09 -27.32 16.88
C ALA A 717 -10.93 -27.00 17.82
N ASP A 718 -9.75 -27.55 17.50
CA ASP A 718 -8.51 -27.06 18.11
C ASP A 718 -8.33 -25.56 17.81
N PRO A 719 -8.12 -24.71 18.83
CA PRO A 719 -7.87 -23.28 18.64
C PRO A 719 -6.78 -22.97 17.61
N ALA A 720 -5.80 -23.84 17.42
CA ALA A 720 -4.72 -23.70 16.46
C ALA A 720 -5.23 -23.58 15.01
N ILE A 721 -6.34 -24.26 14.67
CA ILE A 721 -6.96 -24.17 13.35
C ILE A 721 -7.52 -22.75 13.11
N ALA A 722 -8.25 -22.23 14.10
CA ALA A 722 -8.81 -20.88 14.01
C ALA A 722 -7.71 -19.80 13.93
N LYS A 723 -6.64 -19.94 14.69
CA LYS A 723 -5.47 -19.07 14.67
C LYS A 723 -4.74 -19.15 13.32
N ALA A 724 -4.55 -20.33 12.77
CA ALA A 724 -3.94 -20.51 11.45
C ALA A 724 -4.79 -19.90 10.33
N GLY A 725 -6.12 -20.03 10.40
CA GLY A 725 -7.05 -19.39 9.49
C GLY A 725 -7.00 -17.86 9.56
N TRP A 726 -6.88 -17.30 10.75
CA TRP A 726 -6.65 -15.85 10.93
C TRP A 726 -5.34 -15.41 10.26
N ASN A 727 -4.23 -16.11 10.51
CA ASN A 727 -2.93 -15.81 9.93
C ASN A 727 -2.97 -15.90 8.40
N TYR A 728 -3.66 -16.91 7.85
CA TYR A 728 -3.88 -17.03 6.42
C TYR A 728 -4.55 -15.78 5.85
N PHE A 729 -5.67 -15.33 6.42
CA PHE A 729 -6.38 -14.16 5.92
C PHE A 729 -5.65 -12.84 6.20
N MET A 730 -4.85 -12.76 7.25
CA MET A 730 -4.01 -11.59 7.52
C MET A 730 -2.97 -11.39 6.41
N VAL A 731 -2.24 -12.44 6.04
CA VAL A 731 -1.24 -12.38 4.96
C VAL A 731 -1.89 -12.16 3.60
N LEU A 732 -3.04 -12.82 3.35
CA LEU A 732 -3.81 -12.62 2.12
C LEU A 732 -4.31 -11.18 1.97
N ALA A 733 -4.86 -10.61 3.03
CA ALA A 733 -5.42 -9.26 3.04
C ALA A 733 -4.35 -8.15 3.06
N ASP A 734 -3.15 -8.44 3.58
CA ASP A 734 -1.98 -7.55 3.49
C ASP A 734 -1.51 -7.33 2.05
N LYS A 735 -1.72 -8.30 1.17
CA LYS A 735 -1.40 -8.28 -0.28
C LYS A 735 0.07 -8.11 -0.64
N SER A 736 0.96 -7.91 0.35
CA SER A 736 2.40 -7.80 0.08
C SER A 736 3.09 -9.15 -0.12
N MET A 737 2.42 -10.25 0.23
CA MET A 737 3.00 -11.61 0.22
C MET A 737 4.38 -11.64 0.89
N GLY A 738 4.44 -11.05 2.09
CA GLY A 738 5.62 -11.05 2.93
C GLY A 738 6.59 -9.88 2.75
N VAL A 739 6.45 -9.05 1.72
CA VAL A 739 7.37 -7.92 1.49
C VAL A 739 7.40 -6.95 2.67
N HIS A 740 6.26 -6.66 3.31
CA HIS A 740 6.22 -5.74 4.44
C HIS A 740 7.06 -6.22 5.63
N ASN A 741 7.05 -7.52 5.94
CA ASN A 741 7.84 -8.09 7.03
C ASN A 741 8.12 -9.59 6.79
N PRO A 742 9.13 -9.92 5.97
CA PRO A 742 9.36 -11.29 5.51
C PRO A 742 9.56 -12.30 6.65
N ALA A 743 10.35 -11.93 7.66
CA ALA A 743 10.64 -12.84 8.78
C ALA A 743 9.40 -13.14 9.62
N PHE A 744 8.58 -12.12 9.90
CA PHE A 744 7.37 -12.25 10.69
C PHE A 744 6.31 -13.10 9.98
N VAL A 745 6.08 -12.83 8.69
CA VAL A 745 5.12 -13.58 7.87
C VAL A 745 5.53 -15.02 7.69
N ASN A 746 6.81 -15.27 7.34
CA ASN A 746 7.29 -16.63 7.18
C ASN A 746 7.18 -17.45 8.46
N SER A 747 7.56 -16.89 9.61
CA SER A 747 7.43 -17.55 10.90
C SER A 747 5.97 -17.91 11.22
N ALA A 748 5.04 -16.98 11.02
CA ALA A 748 3.62 -17.23 11.27
C ALA A 748 3.05 -18.33 10.36
N LEU A 749 3.41 -18.32 9.07
CA LEU A 749 2.93 -19.31 8.11
C LEU A 749 3.52 -20.69 8.36
N ASP A 750 4.81 -20.79 8.71
CA ASP A 750 5.46 -22.06 9.01
C ASP A 750 4.80 -22.75 10.20
N ILE A 751 4.55 -22.00 11.28
CA ILE A 751 3.89 -22.57 12.46
C ILE A 751 2.41 -22.85 12.18
N SER A 752 1.72 -22.01 11.42
CA SER A 752 0.33 -22.28 11.01
C SER A 752 0.21 -23.56 10.18
N ASN A 753 1.09 -23.74 9.19
CA ASN A 753 1.15 -24.96 8.38
C ASN A 753 1.40 -26.19 9.24
N PHE A 754 2.35 -26.09 10.16
CA PHE A 754 2.66 -27.18 11.09
C PHE A 754 1.45 -27.55 11.98
N ALA A 755 0.81 -26.57 12.60
CA ALA A 755 -0.32 -26.80 13.49
C ALA A 755 -1.49 -27.49 12.79
N VAL A 756 -1.84 -27.05 11.56
CA VAL A 756 -2.95 -27.63 10.80
C VAL A 756 -2.58 -29.02 10.26
N SER A 757 -1.33 -29.24 9.82
CA SER A 757 -0.88 -30.57 9.36
C SER A 757 -0.90 -31.59 10.48
N SER A 758 -0.49 -31.21 11.68
CA SER A 758 -0.52 -32.08 12.87
C SER A 758 -1.95 -32.50 13.25
N PHE A 759 -2.89 -31.54 13.18
CA PHE A 759 -4.31 -31.84 13.36
C PHE A 759 -4.82 -32.82 12.29
N ASN A 760 -4.52 -32.62 11.02
CA ASN A 760 -4.94 -33.51 9.93
C ASN A 760 -4.38 -34.93 10.09
N ALA A 761 -3.13 -35.05 10.49
CA ALA A 761 -2.51 -36.34 10.74
C ALA A 761 -3.21 -37.12 11.89
N SER A 762 -3.60 -36.43 12.97
CA SER A 762 -4.32 -37.03 14.09
C SER A 762 -5.75 -37.45 13.73
N ALA A 763 -6.43 -36.65 12.87
CA ALA A 763 -7.81 -36.91 12.44
C ALA A 763 -7.94 -38.10 11.44
N THR A 764 -6.86 -38.42 10.72
CA THR A 764 -6.81 -39.55 9.77
C THR A 764 -6.36 -40.86 10.35
N ALA A 765 -5.80 -40.86 11.56
CA ALA A 765 -5.47 -42.07 12.26
C ALA A 765 -6.76 -42.91 12.55
N THR A 766 -6.95 -44.00 11.83
CA THR A 766 -8.09 -44.91 12.02
C THR A 766 -8.08 -45.45 13.43
N PRO A 767 -9.12 -45.28 14.26
CA PRO A 767 -9.17 -45.92 15.56
C PRO A 767 -9.27 -47.43 15.32
N GLY A 768 -8.30 -48.17 15.83
CA GLY A 768 -8.45 -49.60 15.97
C GLY A 768 -9.70 -49.88 16.80
N PRO A 769 -10.44 -51.03 16.55
CA PRO A 769 -11.67 -51.32 17.26
C PRO A 769 -11.36 -51.53 18.75
N GLY A 770 -11.71 -50.57 19.58
CA GLY A 770 -11.64 -50.61 21.01
C GLY A 770 -10.89 -49.50 21.70
N SER A 771 -11.39 -48.25 21.62
CA SER A 771 -11.19 -47.29 22.70
C SER A 771 -12.31 -46.30 22.74
N VAL A 772 -13.15 -46.45 23.72
CA VAL A 772 -14.10 -45.46 24.19
C VAL A 772 -13.40 -44.53 25.18
N ASN A 773 -13.73 -43.25 25.04
CA ASN A 773 -13.69 -42.20 26.07
C ASN A 773 -12.39 -41.77 26.72
N ASN A 774 -12.06 -40.58 26.32
CA ASN A 774 -11.76 -39.41 27.13
C ASN A 774 -12.01 -39.51 28.63
N SER A 775 -11.03 -39.05 29.31
CA SER A 775 -10.92 -38.53 30.68
C SER A 775 -10.00 -39.31 31.58
N ALA A 776 -9.12 -38.54 32.13
CA ALA A 776 -8.37 -38.76 33.33
C ALA A 776 -7.01 -39.49 33.23
N ILE A 777 -5.97 -38.71 33.20
CA ILE A 777 -4.90 -38.65 34.24
C ILE A 777 -4.65 -39.99 34.95
N GLY A 778 -3.44 -40.45 34.85
CA GLY A 778 -2.85 -41.28 35.88
C GLY A 778 -2.05 -42.47 35.40
N GLY A 779 -0.76 -42.31 35.49
CA GLY A 779 0.25 -43.23 35.95
C GLY A 779 0.29 -44.64 35.44
N GLY A 780 1.45 -45.03 34.99
CA GLY A 780 1.82 -46.44 34.84
C GLY A 780 3.04 -46.62 33.95
N LEU A 781 4.17 -46.80 34.58
CA LEU A 781 5.44 -47.21 33.99
C LEU A 781 5.38 -48.61 33.39
N GLY A 782 5.87 -48.76 32.17
CA GLY A 782 6.13 -50.06 31.57
C GLY A 782 7.31 -50.00 30.62
N ASN A 783 8.41 -50.62 30.99
CA ASN A 783 9.67 -50.71 30.25
C ASN A 783 9.53 -51.42 28.91
N GLY A 784 10.04 -50.81 27.85
CA GLY A 784 10.37 -51.44 26.58
C GLY A 784 11.36 -50.57 25.83
N ALA A 785 12.56 -51.07 25.57
CA ALA A 785 13.66 -50.39 24.91
C ALA A 785 13.32 -50.01 23.48
N GLY A 786 12.96 -48.74 23.29
CA GLY A 786 12.84 -48.01 22.04
C GLY A 786 12.95 -46.53 22.37
N ALA A 787 13.65 -45.76 21.55
CA ALA A 787 13.92 -44.34 21.79
C ALA A 787 12.71 -43.61 22.37
N VAL A 788 12.86 -43.05 23.57
CA VAL A 788 11.78 -42.37 24.31
C VAL A 788 11.55 -41.04 23.67
N SER A 789 10.52 -40.91 22.80
CA SER A 789 10.13 -39.60 22.27
C SER A 789 9.15 -38.87 23.19
N CYS A 790 9.19 -37.56 23.18
CA CYS A 790 8.22 -36.68 23.82
C CYS A 790 6.78 -37.06 23.46
N LYS A 791 5.94 -37.22 24.47
CA LYS A 791 4.47 -37.33 24.30
C LYS A 791 3.77 -35.98 24.56
N SER A 792 4.55 -34.90 24.64
CA SER A 792 4.09 -33.52 24.94
C SER A 792 3.73 -32.76 23.68
N ASN A 793 2.85 -31.78 23.83
CA ASN A 793 2.38 -30.96 22.68
C ASN A 793 3.46 -30.03 22.15
N TYR A 794 4.47 -29.70 22.94
CA TYR A 794 5.54 -28.77 22.54
C TYR A 794 6.90 -29.45 22.78
N VAL A 795 7.66 -29.59 21.70
CA VAL A 795 8.97 -30.24 21.70
C VAL A 795 10.00 -29.29 21.06
N TYR A 796 11.10 -29.10 21.74
CA TYR A 796 12.20 -28.26 21.28
C TYR A 796 13.50 -29.07 21.27
N TRP A 797 14.38 -28.79 20.31
CA TRP A 797 15.66 -29.41 20.16
C TRP A 797 16.80 -28.42 20.33
N SER A 798 17.80 -28.78 21.08
CA SER A 798 19.12 -28.16 21.10
C SER A 798 20.15 -29.15 20.54
N GLU A 799 20.92 -28.70 19.56
CA GLU A 799 21.67 -29.58 18.67
C GLU A 799 22.79 -30.36 19.38
N MET A 800 23.49 -29.71 20.33
CA MET A 800 24.55 -30.35 21.10
C MET A 800 24.72 -29.67 22.45
N VAL A 801 24.58 -30.43 23.51
CA VAL A 801 24.77 -29.98 24.89
C VAL A 801 25.57 -31.02 25.66
N GLY A 802 26.12 -30.66 26.81
CA GLY A 802 26.87 -31.63 27.62
C GLY A 802 27.48 -31.08 28.90
N HIS A 803 27.86 -32.02 29.78
CA HIS A 803 28.68 -31.80 30.95
C HIS A 803 29.86 -32.78 30.85
N THR A 804 31.01 -32.32 30.37
CA THR A 804 32.14 -33.20 30.10
C THR A 804 33.46 -32.45 30.00
N ALA A 805 34.56 -33.15 30.25
CA ALA A 805 35.90 -32.68 29.92
C ALA A 805 36.10 -32.72 28.39
N GLY A 806 36.70 -31.69 27.83
CA GLY A 806 37.00 -31.58 26.40
C GLY A 806 38.51 -31.53 26.13
N GLN A 807 38.85 -31.22 24.86
CA GLN A 807 40.25 -31.08 24.43
C GLN A 807 40.92 -29.88 25.12
N ALA A 808 42.22 -29.93 25.24
CA ALA A 808 43.08 -28.88 25.80
C ALA A 808 42.62 -28.41 27.23
N GLY A 809 42.09 -29.33 28.04
CA GLY A 809 41.72 -29.05 29.42
C GLY A 809 40.37 -28.34 29.59
N SER A 810 39.58 -28.11 28.51
CA SER A 810 38.29 -27.49 28.62
C SER A 810 37.30 -28.30 29.45
N GLN A 811 36.43 -27.57 30.18
CA GLN A 811 35.38 -28.16 31.03
C GLN A 811 34.04 -27.66 30.54
N TRP A 812 33.36 -28.47 29.71
CA TRP A 812 32.08 -28.10 29.09
C TRP A 812 30.90 -28.24 30.08
N ARG A 813 30.03 -27.24 30.09
CA ARG A 813 28.81 -27.16 30.88
C ARG A 813 27.70 -26.63 30.02
N THR A 814 26.43 -26.87 30.40
CA THR A 814 25.27 -26.40 29.65
C THR A 814 24.21 -25.78 30.55
N ASP A 815 23.95 -24.49 30.34
CA ASP A 815 22.78 -23.81 30.86
C ASP A 815 21.63 -23.88 29.86
N LEU A 816 20.41 -24.10 30.37
CA LEU A 816 19.18 -23.94 29.59
C LEU A 816 18.33 -22.86 30.23
N VAL A 817 17.84 -21.97 29.40
CA VAL A 817 16.87 -20.95 29.80
C VAL A 817 15.55 -21.21 29.09
N ALA A 818 14.48 -21.30 29.86
CA ALA A 818 13.13 -21.46 29.35
C ALA A 818 12.26 -20.31 29.84
N ARG A 819 11.54 -19.64 28.89
CA ARG A 819 10.56 -18.63 29.21
C ARG A 819 9.17 -19.15 28.88
N ASN A 820 8.31 -19.15 29.87
CA ASN A 820 6.88 -19.43 29.74
C ASN A 820 6.13 -18.14 29.47
N LEU A 821 5.43 -18.09 28.35
CA LEU A 821 4.64 -16.92 27.94
C LEU A 821 3.19 -17.00 28.40
N GLU A 822 2.75 -18.15 28.88
CA GLU A 822 1.40 -18.35 29.38
C GLU A 822 1.30 -18.04 30.88
N SER A 823 0.09 -17.79 31.38
CA SER A 823 -0.15 -17.45 32.79
C SER A 823 -0.06 -18.65 33.76
N SER A 824 -0.18 -19.88 33.26
CA SER A 824 -0.12 -21.09 34.05
C SER A 824 1.28 -21.69 34.00
N THR A 825 1.67 -22.41 35.05
CA THR A 825 2.97 -23.10 35.14
C THR A 825 3.11 -24.15 34.03
N ALA A 826 4.24 -24.13 33.34
CA ALA A 826 4.65 -25.16 32.38
C ALA A 826 5.43 -26.28 33.07
N SER A 827 5.13 -27.54 32.72
CA SER A 827 5.89 -28.71 33.14
C SER A 827 6.81 -29.14 32.00
N LEU A 828 8.09 -29.33 32.31
CA LEU A 828 9.12 -29.68 31.36
C LEU A 828 9.70 -31.06 31.68
N ARG A 829 10.01 -31.78 30.60
CA ARG A 829 10.87 -33.00 30.66
C ARG A 829 12.02 -32.77 29.68
N PHE A 830 13.22 -33.00 30.15
CA PHE A 830 14.45 -32.89 29.39
C PHE A 830 14.96 -34.31 29.11
N ILE A 831 15.28 -34.60 27.84
CA ILE A 831 15.82 -35.88 27.40
C ILE A 831 17.13 -35.60 26.68
N LEU A 832 18.24 -36.04 27.26
CA LEU A 832 19.54 -35.95 26.61
C LEU A 832 19.83 -37.26 25.91
N HIS A 833 19.85 -37.24 24.60
CA HIS A 833 20.13 -38.37 23.75
C HIS A 833 21.63 -38.55 23.55
N GLN A 834 22.19 -39.61 23.99
CA GLN A 834 23.62 -39.93 23.84
C GLN A 834 23.85 -41.39 23.43
N ALA A 835 25.04 -41.68 22.91
CA ALA A 835 25.37 -43.01 22.39
C ALA A 835 25.24 -44.17 23.43
N SER A 836 25.37 -43.85 24.73
CA SER A 836 25.26 -44.80 25.85
C SER A 836 23.83 -45.02 26.34
N GLY A 837 22.82 -44.35 25.74
CA GLY A 837 21.43 -44.35 26.14
C GLY A 837 20.95 -42.97 26.64
N ASP A 838 19.64 -42.78 26.65
CA ASP A 838 19.01 -41.50 27.00
C ASP A 838 19.09 -41.23 28.51
N LEU A 839 19.34 -39.98 28.88
CA LEU A 839 19.26 -39.48 30.26
C LEU A 839 18.11 -38.46 30.35
N GLU A 840 17.44 -38.43 31.51
CA GLU A 840 16.25 -37.61 31.70
C GLU A 840 16.32 -36.74 32.95
N ALA A 841 15.69 -35.59 32.86
CA ALA A 841 15.40 -34.74 34.00
C ALA A 841 14.04 -34.03 33.80
N THR A 842 13.50 -33.45 34.86
CA THR A 842 12.24 -32.70 34.80
C THR A 842 12.40 -31.31 35.43
N GLY A 843 11.53 -30.40 35.05
CA GLY A 843 11.51 -29.06 35.60
C GLY A 843 10.18 -28.38 35.45
N THR A 844 10.04 -27.19 36.01
CA THR A 844 8.85 -26.36 35.85
C THR A 844 9.26 -24.90 35.65
N VAL A 845 8.44 -24.16 34.89
CA VAL A 845 8.58 -22.72 34.71
C VAL A 845 7.23 -22.06 35.01
N ASN A 846 7.19 -21.19 36.01
CA ASN A 846 5.96 -20.50 36.37
C ASN A 846 5.39 -19.65 35.22
N GLY A 847 4.11 -19.40 35.29
CA GLY A 847 3.44 -18.56 34.27
C GLY A 847 4.06 -17.18 34.16
N ASN A 848 4.13 -16.64 32.93
CA ASN A 848 4.69 -15.33 32.60
C ASN A 848 6.13 -15.10 33.11
N SER A 849 6.89 -16.17 33.39
CA SER A 849 8.22 -16.08 33.94
C SER A 849 9.28 -16.78 33.10
N GLN A 850 10.53 -16.51 33.41
CA GLN A 850 11.71 -17.18 32.86
C GLN A 850 12.38 -17.95 33.99
N LYS A 851 12.93 -19.11 33.67
CA LYS A 851 13.78 -19.87 34.57
C LYS A 851 15.05 -20.33 33.86
N ALA A 852 16.17 -20.18 34.52
CA ALA A 852 17.42 -20.79 34.14
C ALA A 852 17.58 -22.14 34.83
N PHE A 853 18.03 -23.12 34.09
CA PHE A 853 18.50 -24.43 34.58
C PHE A 853 20.00 -24.46 34.37
N GLU A 854 20.73 -24.03 35.38
CA GLU A 854 22.20 -23.93 35.33
C GLU A 854 22.83 -25.33 35.36
N ASP A 855 23.81 -25.54 34.49
CA ASP A 855 24.49 -26.82 34.25
C ASP A 855 23.47 -28.00 34.21
N LEU A 856 22.41 -27.81 33.41
CA LEU A 856 21.27 -28.75 33.32
C LEU A 856 21.72 -30.20 33.14
N THR A 857 22.77 -30.40 32.36
CA THR A 857 23.25 -31.75 32.04
C THR A 857 24.03 -32.40 33.17
N ALA A 858 24.51 -31.64 34.16
CA ALA A 858 25.14 -32.20 35.37
C ALA A 858 24.14 -33.01 36.22
N ILE A 859 22.87 -32.60 36.26
CA ILE A 859 21.81 -33.32 36.99
C ILE A 859 21.40 -34.65 36.30
N MET A 860 21.82 -34.86 35.06
CA MET A 860 21.56 -36.04 34.25
C MET A 860 22.69 -37.10 34.37
N GLY A 861 23.87 -36.69 34.88
CA GLY A 861 25.01 -37.60 35.04
C GLY A 861 26.34 -36.87 35.05
N PRO A 862 27.41 -37.52 35.60
CA PRO A 862 28.70 -36.85 35.85
C PRO A 862 29.53 -36.58 34.58
N SER A 863 29.22 -37.20 33.46
CA SER A 863 29.85 -36.94 32.17
C SER A 863 28.91 -37.37 31.05
N ASN A 864 28.48 -36.40 30.23
CA ASN A 864 27.50 -36.63 29.17
C ASN A 864 27.65 -35.58 28.07
N ILE A 865 27.28 -35.96 26.84
CA ILE A 865 27.22 -35.08 25.68
C ILE A 865 26.24 -35.66 24.67
N GLY A 866 25.37 -34.85 24.09
CA GLY A 866 24.40 -35.30 23.10
C GLY A 866 23.42 -34.23 22.64
N ALA A 867 22.42 -34.64 21.88
CA ALA A 867 21.32 -33.78 21.53
C ALA A 867 20.32 -33.69 22.67
N LEU A 868 19.76 -32.51 22.93
CA LEU A 868 18.78 -32.31 24.00
C LEU A 868 17.39 -32.12 23.42
N GLU A 869 16.46 -32.98 23.77
CA GLU A 869 15.04 -32.82 23.50
C GLU A 869 14.35 -32.25 24.76
N VAL A 870 13.62 -31.16 24.60
CA VAL A 870 12.87 -30.49 25.66
C VAL A 870 11.38 -30.63 25.38
N CYS A 871 10.69 -31.39 26.20
CA CYS A 871 9.25 -31.60 26.15
C CYS A 871 8.53 -30.62 27.09
N SER A 872 7.46 -29.99 26.66
CA SER A 872 6.64 -29.11 27.51
C SER A 872 5.15 -29.31 27.25
N ASP A 873 4.35 -29.17 28.30
CA ASP A 873 2.89 -29.11 28.19
C ASP A 873 2.36 -27.73 27.79
N ARG A 874 3.24 -26.72 27.66
CA ARG A 874 2.96 -25.33 27.29
C ARG A 874 3.98 -24.81 26.29
N PRO A 875 3.62 -23.80 25.46
CA PRO A 875 4.57 -23.17 24.55
C PRO A 875 5.64 -22.40 25.35
N LEU A 876 6.89 -22.56 24.97
CA LEU A 876 8.04 -21.94 25.61
C LEU A 876 8.93 -21.25 24.56
N LEU A 877 9.73 -20.30 25.02
CA LEU A 877 10.97 -19.93 24.36
C LEU A 877 12.09 -20.65 25.08
N VAL A 878 12.92 -21.41 24.36
CA VAL A 878 14.01 -22.19 24.88
C VAL A 878 15.32 -21.78 24.25
N ALA A 879 16.35 -21.59 25.05
CA ALA A 879 17.71 -21.35 24.58
C ALA A 879 18.67 -22.12 25.46
N THR A 880 19.74 -22.66 24.87
CA THR A 880 20.82 -23.30 25.59
C THR A 880 22.13 -22.56 25.35
N ARG A 881 23.01 -22.58 26.35
CA ARG A 881 24.36 -22.11 26.24
C ARG A 881 25.30 -23.23 26.67
N ILE A 882 26.13 -23.75 25.75
CA ILE A 882 27.22 -24.61 26.08
C ILE A 882 28.49 -23.78 26.21
N PHE A 883 29.23 -23.97 27.32
CA PHE A 883 30.38 -23.14 27.60
C PHE A 883 31.51 -23.97 28.27
N ASN A 884 32.75 -23.55 28.03
CA ASN A 884 33.91 -23.98 28.76
C ASN A 884 34.02 -23.19 30.07
N GLN A 885 34.03 -23.86 31.22
CA GLN A 885 34.29 -23.25 32.53
C GLN A 885 35.79 -23.20 32.74
N ALA A 886 36.37 -22.03 32.54
CA ALA A 886 37.80 -21.80 32.81
C ALA A 886 37.99 -21.01 34.11
N ASP A 887 39.23 -21.00 34.63
CA ASP A 887 39.56 -20.29 35.87
C ASP A 887 39.32 -18.79 35.82
N ASN A 888 39.40 -18.20 34.63
CA ASN A 888 39.21 -16.76 34.39
C ASN A 888 37.85 -16.38 33.80
N GLY A 889 36.90 -17.31 33.77
CA GLY A 889 35.55 -17.03 33.25
C GLY A 889 34.97 -18.16 32.43
N THR A 890 33.88 -17.86 31.72
CA THR A 890 33.20 -18.81 30.84
C THR A 890 33.28 -18.37 29.37
N TYR A 891 33.67 -19.29 28.51
CA TYR A 891 33.75 -19.10 27.05
C TYR A 891 32.73 -20.03 26.41
N GLY A 892 31.73 -19.49 25.74
CA GLY A 892 30.59 -20.30 25.32
C GLY A 892 29.82 -19.80 24.12
N GLN A 893 29.06 -20.72 23.54
CA GLN A 893 28.17 -20.50 22.41
C GLN A 893 26.74 -20.85 22.77
N SER A 894 25.78 -20.28 22.05
CA SER A 894 24.35 -20.51 22.30
C SER A 894 23.70 -21.23 21.11
N TYR A 895 22.70 -22.04 21.45
CA TYR A 895 21.76 -22.63 20.49
C TYR A 895 20.34 -22.21 20.88
N ASP A 896 19.58 -21.76 19.92
CA ASP A 896 18.14 -21.58 20.09
C ASP A 896 17.46 -22.95 20.13
N GLY A 897 16.52 -23.14 21.04
CA GLY A 897 15.68 -24.32 21.08
C GLY A 897 14.80 -24.39 19.86
N ARG A 898 15.14 -25.25 18.91
CA ARG A 898 14.37 -25.40 17.69
C ARG A 898 13.14 -26.25 17.93
N VAL A 899 11.98 -25.72 17.51
CA VAL A 899 10.72 -26.47 17.57
C VAL A 899 10.87 -27.75 16.74
N ALA A 900 10.44 -28.89 17.30
CA ALA A 900 10.44 -30.15 16.57
C ALA A 900 9.67 -30.01 15.24
N ASP A 901 10.15 -30.73 14.22
CA ASP A 901 9.63 -30.76 12.86
C ASP A 901 9.90 -29.48 12.02
N LEU A 902 10.63 -28.48 12.56
CA LEU A 902 11.19 -27.37 11.78
C LEU A 902 12.61 -27.64 11.26
N GLY A 903 13.09 -28.86 11.39
CA GLY A 903 14.35 -29.29 10.80
C GLY A 903 14.21 -29.61 9.30
N TYR A 904 15.36 -29.82 8.68
CA TYR A 904 15.47 -30.08 7.24
C TYR A 904 15.02 -31.50 6.88
N THR A 905 14.53 -31.67 5.64
CA THR A 905 14.03 -32.94 5.10
C THR A 905 14.79 -33.35 3.82
N VAL A 906 14.51 -34.54 3.33
CA VAL A 906 15.14 -35.08 2.11
C VAL A 906 15.13 -34.09 0.93
N GLY A 907 16.28 -33.91 0.31
CA GLY A 907 16.50 -33.01 -0.82
C GLY A 907 16.87 -31.56 -0.44
N GLN A 908 16.73 -31.19 0.83
CA GLN A 908 17.13 -29.86 1.29
C GLN A 908 18.63 -29.80 1.60
N THR A 909 19.26 -28.69 1.24
CA THR A 909 20.68 -28.42 1.48
C THR A 909 20.85 -27.23 2.41
N ILE A 910 21.71 -27.37 3.38
CA ILE A 910 22.06 -26.38 4.41
C ILE A 910 23.47 -25.89 4.09
N SER A 911 23.71 -24.60 4.21
CA SER A 911 25.04 -24.00 4.11
C SER A 911 25.54 -23.55 5.47
N LEU A 912 26.77 -23.90 5.81
CA LEU A 912 27.51 -23.50 7.00
C LEU A 912 28.71 -22.67 6.53
N ILE A 913 28.65 -21.35 6.68
CA ILE A 913 29.63 -20.42 6.11
C ILE A 913 30.52 -19.79 7.19
N GLY A 914 31.72 -19.36 6.82
CA GLY A 914 32.65 -18.71 7.75
C GLY A 914 33.43 -19.69 8.62
N LEU A 915 33.68 -20.89 8.10
CA LEU A 915 34.45 -21.92 8.77
C LEU A 915 35.97 -21.71 8.57
N ARG A 916 36.78 -22.12 9.55
CA ARG A 916 38.23 -21.99 9.53
C ARG A 916 38.85 -23.26 10.13
N GLN A 917 40.00 -23.62 9.61
CA GLN A 917 40.88 -24.61 10.19
C GLN A 917 42.30 -24.10 10.13
N LYS A 918 42.94 -23.91 11.27
CA LYS A 918 44.33 -23.44 11.32
C LYS A 918 45.04 -24.02 12.54
N THR A 919 46.13 -24.67 12.28
CA THR A 919 46.93 -25.31 13.33
C THR A 919 47.22 -24.31 14.46
N ASP A 920 46.97 -24.68 15.70
CA ASP A 920 47.17 -23.91 16.93
C ASP A 920 46.42 -22.54 17.01
N ALA A 921 45.47 -22.29 16.08
CA ALA A 921 44.71 -21.04 16.09
C ALA A 921 43.20 -21.26 16.06
N TYR A 922 42.68 -21.99 15.07
CA TYR A 922 41.22 -22.18 14.90
C TYR A 922 40.89 -23.64 14.47
N ARG A 923 39.77 -24.14 14.97
CA ARG A 923 39.16 -25.38 14.49
C ARG A 923 37.67 -25.19 14.27
N SER A 924 37.11 -25.83 13.26
CA SER A 924 35.67 -25.93 13.08
C SER A 924 35.21 -27.35 13.30
N ASN A 925 34.12 -27.53 14.05
CA ASN A 925 33.40 -28.78 14.20
C ASN A 925 32.03 -28.66 13.59
N LEU A 926 31.56 -29.67 12.87
CA LEU A 926 30.18 -29.74 12.35
C LEU A 926 29.32 -30.55 13.31
N VAL A 927 28.09 -30.13 13.47
CA VAL A 927 27.09 -30.87 14.25
C VAL A 927 25.89 -31.18 13.32
N VAL A 928 25.46 -32.43 13.33
CA VAL A 928 24.23 -32.87 12.66
C VAL A 928 23.37 -33.62 13.68
N THR A 929 22.15 -33.16 13.86
CA THR A 929 21.22 -33.73 14.85
C THR A 929 19.97 -34.26 14.12
N ASN A 930 19.54 -35.46 14.48
CA ASN A 930 18.35 -36.09 13.95
C ASN A 930 17.22 -36.02 14.97
N GLY A 931 16.37 -35.00 14.89
CA GLY A 931 15.14 -34.88 15.68
C GLY A 931 13.95 -35.64 15.06
N GLY A 932 14.15 -36.38 13.98
CA GLY A 932 13.12 -37.16 13.29
C GLY A 932 12.91 -38.55 13.93
N LYS A 933 11.92 -39.26 13.39
CA LYS A 933 11.48 -40.58 13.89
C LYS A 933 12.16 -41.77 13.18
N THR A 934 12.98 -41.49 12.19
CA THR A 934 13.76 -42.50 11.44
C THR A 934 15.22 -42.08 11.36
N GLU A 935 16.11 -43.03 11.15
CA GLU A 935 17.51 -42.74 10.89
C GLU A 935 17.68 -41.74 9.74
N ALA A 936 18.50 -40.72 9.96
CA ALA A 936 18.82 -39.73 8.94
C ALA A 936 20.17 -40.03 8.29
N GLN A 937 20.28 -39.67 7.02
CA GLN A 937 21.53 -39.70 6.26
C GLN A 937 21.73 -38.38 5.57
N VAL A 938 22.91 -37.81 5.69
CA VAL A 938 23.28 -36.54 5.06
C VAL A 938 24.55 -36.67 4.22
N ALA A 939 24.64 -35.92 3.10
CA ALA A 939 25.86 -35.70 2.37
C ALA A 939 26.49 -34.39 2.84
N ILE A 940 27.75 -34.42 3.25
CA ILE A 940 28.53 -33.26 3.65
C ILE A 940 29.58 -32.97 2.55
N ASN A 941 29.58 -31.76 2.01
CA ASN A 941 30.60 -31.30 1.08
C ASN A 941 31.34 -30.13 1.72
N LEU A 942 32.68 -30.20 1.71
CA LEU A 942 33.56 -29.15 2.21
C LEU A 942 34.20 -28.38 1.05
N PHE A 943 34.24 -27.06 1.18
CA PHE A 943 34.76 -26.16 0.16
C PHE A 943 35.76 -25.15 0.75
N ASP A 944 36.72 -24.73 -0.06
CA ASP A 944 37.52 -23.54 0.25
C ASP A 944 36.73 -22.24 0.01
N ALA A 945 37.32 -21.09 0.31
CA ALA A 945 36.67 -19.78 0.15
C ALA A 945 36.34 -19.44 -1.31
N ASN A 946 36.99 -20.09 -2.29
CA ASN A 946 36.76 -19.85 -3.71
C ASN A 946 35.70 -20.81 -4.29
N GLY A 947 35.08 -21.66 -3.47
CA GLY A 947 34.10 -22.63 -3.92
C GLY A 947 34.69 -23.91 -4.50
N LYS A 948 36.00 -24.12 -4.40
CA LYS A 948 36.61 -25.37 -4.79
C LYS A 948 36.27 -26.46 -3.79
N SER A 949 35.66 -27.56 -4.27
CA SER A 949 35.37 -28.74 -3.45
C SER A 949 36.67 -29.38 -2.95
N LEU A 950 36.74 -29.56 -1.66
CA LEU A 950 37.88 -30.21 -0.97
C LEU A 950 37.59 -31.69 -0.76
N THR A 951 36.39 -32.07 -0.31
CA THR A 951 35.94 -33.45 -0.11
C THR A 951 34.40 -33.53 0.02
N SER A 952 33.85 -34.72 -0.21
CA SER A 952 32.47 -35.09 0.02
C SER A 952 32.38 -36.43 0.72
N TYR A 953 31.48 -36.55 1.71
CA TYR A 953 31.24 -37.79 2.45
C TYR A 953 29.82 -37.83 3.01
N ASN A 954 29.33 -39.02 3.32
CA ASN A 954 28.03 -39.21 3.94
C ASN A 954 28.19 -39.44 5.44
N LEU A 955 27.22 -38.95 6.22
CA LEU A 955 27.09 -39.16 7.65
C LEU A 955 25.74 -39.76 7.95
N THR A 956 25.68 -40.80 8.74
CA THR A 956 24.46 -41.41 9.24
C THR A 956 24.23 -40.99 10.68
N VAL A 957 23.02 -40.51 10.98
CA VAL A 957 22.64 -40.00 12.30
C VAL A 957 21.44 -40.82 12.82
N PRO A 958 21.62 -41.60 13.88
CA PRO A 958 20.55 -42.38 14.47
C PRO A 958 19.40 -41.48 14.99
N VAL A 959 18.22 -42.05 15.19
CA VAL A 959 17.04 -41.34 15.73
C VAL A 959 17.38 -40.71 17.09
N GLY A 960 16.98 -39.43 17.26
CA GLY A 960 17.23 -38.69 18.49
C GLY A 960 18.68 -38.28 18.73
N SER A 961 19.63 -38.70 17.89
CA SER A 961 21.07 -38.47 18.15
C SER A 961 21.56 -37.16 17.55
N GLY A 962 22.59 -36.59 18.20
CA GLY A 962 23.49 -35.60 17.62
C GLY A 962 24.87 -36.21 17.34
N VAL A 963 25.40 -36.01 16.16
CA VAL A 963 26.73 -36.39 15.75
C VAL A 963 27.60 -35.16 15.52
N GLN A 964 28.72 -35.09 16.25
CA GLN A 964 29.72 -34.05 16.04
C GLN A 964 30.89 -34.58 15.22
N ASP A 965 31.08 -33.98 14.02
CA ASP A 965 32.27 -34.26 13.19
C ASP A 965 33.37 -33.25 13.50
N LEU A 966 34.41 -33.77 14.18
CA LEU A 966 35.48 -32.92 14.71
C LEU A 966 36.53 -32.61 13.64
N GLU A 967 36.82 -31.31 13.49
CA GLU A 967 37.85 -30.79 12.58
C GLU A 967 37.75 -31.39 11.15
N PRO A 968 36.57 -31.35 10.49
CA PRO A 968 36.38 -32.07 9.23
C PRO A 968 37.29 -31.56 8.10
N PHE A 969 37.68 -30.31 8.11
CA PHE A 969 38.63 -29.78 7.11
C PHE A 969 40.01 -30.44 7.25
N LYS A 970 40.48 -30.65 8.47
CA LYS A 970 41.74 -31.37 8.75
C LYS A 970 41.56 -32.86 8.53
N ASN A 971 40.56 -33.48 9.15
CA ASN A 971 40.45 -34.92 9.30
C ASN A 971 39.86 -35.63 8.06
N ARG A 972 38.99 -34.92 7.29
CA ARG A 972 38.31 -35.45 6.12
C ARG A 972 38.88 -34.88 4.80
N ALA A 973 39.23 -33.59 4.79
CA ALA A 973 39.69 -32.90 3.60
C ALA A 973 41.25 -32.80 3.50
N ASN A 974 41.96 -33.21 4.54
CA ASN A 974 43.40 -33.06 4.68
C ASN A 974 43.88 -31.58 4.42
N ALA A 975 43.09 -30.64 4.94
CA ALA A 975 43.33 -29.21 4.84
C ALA A 975 43.50 -28.60 6.26
N PRO A 976 44.63 -28.82 6.94
CA PRO A 976 44.86 -28.39 8.32
C PRO A 976 45.05 -26.89 8.46
N ASP A 977 45.37 -26.17 7.38
CA ASP A 977 45.56 -24.71 7.32
C ASP A 977 44.66 -24.12 6.25
N LEU A 978 43.41 -23.81 6.62
CA LEU A 978 42.39 -23.17 5.78
C LEU A 978 41.94 -21.88 6.44
N ASP A 979 42.24 -20.73 5.82
CA ASP A 979 41.86 -19.43 6.40
C ASP A 979 40.36 -19.23 6.42
N TRP A 980 39.66 -19.60 5.35
CA TRP A 980 38.22 -19.57 5.24
C TRP A 980 37.71 -20.68 4.34
N GLY A 981 36.58 -21.26 4.73
CA GLY A 981 35.85 -22.24 3.96
C GLY A 981 34.38 -22.30 4.33
N PHE A 982 33.62 -23.17 3.69
CA PHE A 982 32.24 -23.44 4.03
C PHE A 982 31.91 -24.92 3.81
N ALA A 983 30.81 -25.36 4.40
CA ALA A 983 30.28 -26.71 4.22
C ALA A 983 28.84 -26.63 3.72
N THR A 984 28.44 -27.59 2.89
CA THR A 984 27.03 -27.87 2.64
C THR A 984 26.65 -29.23 3.21
N VAL A 985 25.45 -29.31 3.79
CA VAL A 985 24.86 -30.51 4.35
C VAL A 985 23.54 -30.75 3.64
N THR A 986 23.47 -31.81 2.81
CA THR A 986 22.26 -32.18 2.06
C THR A 986 21.62 -33.41 2.72
N VAL A 987 20.33 -33.33 3.04
CA VAL A 987 19.60 -34.45 3.63
C VAL A 987 19.25 -35.47 2.55
N LEU A 988 19.79 -36.68 2.67
CA LEU A 988 19.58 -37.81 1.74
C LEU A 988 18.43 -38.74 2.22
N LYS A 989 18.24 -38.82 3.53
CA LYS A 989 17.23 -39.67 4.16
C LYS A 989 16.85 -39.08 5.52
N GLY A 990 15.61 -39.22 5.93
CA GLY A 990 15.12 -38.75 7.22
C GLY A 990 14.39 -37.40 7.14
N THR A 991 13.89 -36.94 8.28
CA THR A 991 13.15 -35.67 8.46
C THR A 991 13.63 -35.04 9.76
N ASN A 992 13.35 -33.76 9.94
CA ASN A 992 13.73 -32.99 11.12
C ASN A 992 15.24 -33.07 11.46
N VAL A 993 16.06 -32.91 10.41
CA VAL A 993 17.51 -32.87 10.58
C VAL A 993 17.93 -31.45 10.89
N LEU A 994 18.70 -31.24 11.93
CA LEU A 994 19.28 -29.95 12.32
C LEU A 994 20.78 -30.00 12.05
N SER A 995 21.39 -28.87 11.75
CA SER A 995 22.85 -28.79 11.60
C SER A 995 23.34 -27.38 11.91
N SER A 996 24.49 -27.34 12.55
CA SER A 996 25.28 -26.14 12.83
C SER A 996 26.76 -26.44 12.79
N ALA A 997 27.57 -25.41 12.97
CA ALA A 997 28.99 -25.63 13.25
C ALA A 997 29.44 -24.77 14.42
N SER A 998 30.53 -25.18 15.04
CA SER A 998 31.26 -24.41 16.04
C SER A 998 32.63 -24.02 15.49
N LEU A 999 32.88 -22.72 15.39
CA LEU A 999 34.21 -22.20 15.17
C LEU A 999 34.86 -21.94 16.56
N ILE A 1000 35.93 -22.59 16.86
CA ILE A 1000 36.57 -22.56 18.17
C ILE A 1000 37.96 -21.92 18.07
N ASP A 1001 38.20 -20.84 18.84
CA ASP A 1001 39.53 -20.30 19.08
C ASP A 1001 40.31 -21.26 19.97
N MET A 1002 41.42 -21.81 19.49
CA MET A 1002 42.17 -22.85 20.19
C MET A 1002 43.01 -22.33 21.36
N LYS A 1003 43.22 -21.02 21.47
CA LYS A 1003 43.95 -20.39 22.58
C LYS A 1003 43.07 -20.20 23.81
N THR A 1004 41.82 -19.88 23.61
CA THR A 1004 40.85 -19.61 24.68
C THR A 1004 39.88 -20.73 24.90
N ASN A 1005 39.73 -21.65 23.95
CA ASN A 1005 38.62 -22.60 23.81
C ASN A 1005 37.26 -21.91 23.73
N ASP A 1006 37.22 -20.69 23.20
CA ASP A 1006 35.96 -19.96 23.03
C ASP A 1006 35.28 -20.37 21.70
N PRO A 1007 34.11 -21.01 21.79
CA PRO A 1007 33.34 -21.42 20.60
C PRO A 1007 32.39 -20.30 20.12
N THR A 1008 32.25 -20.19 18.82
CA THR A 1008 31.22 -19.37 18.15
C THR A 1008 30.30 -20.28 17.35
N THR A 1009 28.99 -20.16 17.57
CA THR A 1009 28.00 -20.91 16.78
C THR A 1009 27.92 -20.34 15.37
N ILE A 1010 28.04 -21.22 14.38
CA ILE A 1010 27.76 -20.96 12.98
C ILE A 1010 26.40 -21.59 12.66
N PRO A 1011 25.33 -20.79 12.58
CA PRO A 1011 24.00 -21.32 12.31
C PRO A 1011 23.84 -21.75 10.86
N ALA A 1012 22.93 -22.70 10.65
CA ALA A 1012 22.50 -23.13 9.33
C ALA A 1012 21.92 -21.95 8.52
N LYS A 1013 22.28 -21.91 7.24
CA LYS A 1013 21.74 -21.00 6.23
C LYS A 1013 21.16 -21.80 5.08
N GLN A 1014 20.02 -21.37 4.55
CA GLN A 1014 19.37 -21.94 3.37
C GLN A 1014 19.47 -20.97 2.20
#